data_c4f3bb981bbc142520020bf972917947
#
_entry.id   c4f3bb981bbc142520020bf972917947
#
_cell.length_a   1.000
_cell.length_b   1.000
_cell.length_c   1.000
_cell.angle_alpha   90.00
_cell.angle_beta   90.00
_cell.angle_gamma   90.00
#
_symmetry.space_group_name_H-M   'P 1'
#
loop_
_entity.id
_entity.type
_entity.pdbx_description
1 polymer ?
#
loop_
_entity_poly.entity_id
_entity_poly.type
_entity_poly.pdbx_seq_one_letter_code
_entity_poly.pdbx_strand_id
1 'polypeptide(L)'
;NSIVASTRMSTGYTQPTVVSGFTLSTITAGTTVNATHWKWLFRCQGCTSWPTASGTTGSMITNGVQVFGWARSTAAVDTPSNPASTFQEHTTSFQLVLLQQLRPLPLPLLRPTTAPVVTATPYDYIVVGAGASGIIVADRLSEAGKNVLLIERGGPSTAATGGTEVPPWPSKTSLTKFDIPGLFESMFSSSLPYWWCDDVQPFAGCLIGGGAAINGLLYWYPTDAEWATSNGWPSGWQTPNTALSKVKARLPATDTPSTDGKRYLPQVYDVVKSLLDKQNYSATTINNNPNAKDHVYGHPGYYVQGGKRTGTISTYLKTAKARSNFKLISNTKVLSLVRNGAQITGVQTDNKSINGNGIVSLTSKGRVILSAGPFGTAKILFGSGIGPSDQIALIAANSVLSKYLPPSSQYINLPVGQNVKDNPSVNLVFTHPSVDSYDNWAPIWSSPRVGDANQYVQSQSGVFAGSSPRINFWRAYGGSDGKTRYVQGTSRPGACCFTPTYPYNETAQFTITMYISTGLTSIGRIGMDDASLKMRPITKPWFTDPVDKAVMVTAINDILATYKQIPNLALISPDNVTSTEAHVTQMVDSSNHWTGSTKIGTSSSSSVVDTNTKVWNTNNLFVVDSGIMPGMPMGNPQGAIFVMAENAVAKILALSGGA
;
A
#
# COMPACT_ATOMS: atom_id res chain seq x y z
N ASN A 1 -22.36 38.17 -5.14
CA ASN A 1 -21.35 37.32 -5.84
C ASN A 1 -22.09 36.20 -6.56
N SER A 2 -22.14 36.25 -7.91
CA SER A 2 -22.73 35.24 -8.76
C SER A 2 -21.61 34.45 -9.48
N ILE A 3 -21.85 33.16 -9.72
CA ILE A 3 -21.00 32.33 -10.57
C ILE A 3 -21.44 32.51 -12.01
N VAL A 4 -20.53 32.91 -12.89
CA VAL A 4 -20.75 32.96 -14.33
C VAL A 4 -19.99 31.81 -14.97
N ALA A 5 -20.67 30.98 -15.74
CA ALA A 5 -20.09 29.81 -16.39
C ALA A 5 -20.15 29.95 -17.92
N SER A 6 -19.13 29.42 -18.56
CA SER A 6 -19.04 29.38 -20.03
C SER A 6 -18.66 27.97 -20.49
N THR A 7 -19.39 27.42 -21.44
CA THR A 7 -19.04 26.17 -22.12
C THR A 7 -18.11 26.46 -23.27
N ARG A 8 -16.93 25.82 -23.29
CA ARG A 8 -15.89 26.08 -24.30
C ARG A 8 -15.26 24.80 -24.80
N MET A 9 -14.76 24.85 -26.02
CA MET A 9 -14.02 23.77 -26.67
C MET A 9 -12.67 24.27 -27.18
N SER A 10 -11.61 23.50 -26.96
CA SER A 10 -10.30 23.75 -27.53
C SER A 10 -9.85 22.56 -28.38
N THR A 11 -9.19 22.85 -29.49
CA THR A 11 -8.60 21.83 -30.40
C THR A 11 -7.07 21.77 -30.31
N GLY A 12 -6.50 22.35 -29.28
CA GLY A 12 -5.05 22.43 -29.05
C GLY A 12 -4.70 23.54 -28.05
N TYR A 13 -3.48 24.06 -28.12
CA TYR A 13 -3.01 25.16 -27.27
C TYR A 13 -3.48 26.53 -27.78
N THR A 14 -4.74 26.65 -28.12
CA THR A 14 -5.36 27.89 -28.53
C THR A 14 -6.47 28.27 -27.56
N GLN A 15 -6.79 29.57 -27.49
CA GLN A 15 -7.87 30.04 -26.62
C GLN A 15 -9.18 29.29 -26.96
N PRO A 16 -9.83 28.62 -25.99
CA PRO A 16 -11.06 27.88 -26.27
C PRO A 16 -12.20 28.77 -26.70
N THR A 17 -12.92 28.38 -27.74
CA THR A 17 -14.12 29.08 -28.22
C THR A 17 -15.36 28.67 -27.48
N VAL A 18 -16.34 29.57 -27.35
CA VAL A 18 -17.63 29.28 -26.75
C VAL A 18 -18.40 28.29 -27.61
N VAL A 19 -18.98 27.27 -27.00
CA VAL A 19 -19.78 26.24 -27.66
C VAL A 19 -21.24 26.39 -27.30
N SER A 20 -22.11 26.39 -28.31
CA SER A 20 -23.56 26.39 -28.14
C SER A 20 -24.13 24.97 -28.02
N GLY A 21 -25.35 24.83 -27.53
CA GLY A 21 -26.06 23.56 -27.41
C GLY A 21 -26.04 22.96 -26.01
N PHE A 22 -25.37 23.60 -25.04
CA PHE A 22 -25.39 23.21 -23.64
C PHE A 22 -26.13 24.21 -22.78
N THR A 23 -26.91 23.72 -21.82
CA THR A 23 -27.55 24.59 -20.82
C THR A 23 -27.07 24.20 -19.43
N LEU A 24 -26.39 25.14 -18.76
CA LEU A 24 -25.96 25.01 -17.38
C LEU A 24 -26.96 25.70 -16.46
N SER A 25 -27.68 24.95 -15.63
CA SER A 25 -28.63 25.47 -14.65
C SER A 25 -28.13 25.29 -13.25
N THR A 26 -27.95 26.37 -12.50
CA THR A 26 -27.48 26.32 -11.10
C THR A 26 -28.56 25.69 -10.20
N ILE A 27 -28.16 24.74 -9.38
CA ILE A 27 -28.96 24.16 -8.30
C ILE A 27 -28.68 24.96 -7.03
N THR A 28 -29.57 25.92 -6.72
CA THR A 28 -29.37 26.89 -5.62
C THR A 28 -29.25 26.22 -4.25
N ALA A 29 -29.99 25.15 -4.00
CA ALA A 29 -30.01 24.44 -2.73
C ALA A 29 -28.61 23.79 -2.35
N GLY A 30 -27.69 23.66 -3.30
CA GLY A 30 -26.35 23.11 -3.05
C GLY A 30 -25.21 24.05 -3.40
N THR A 31 -25.52 25.25 -3.93
CA THR A 31 -24.54 26.25 -4.35
C THR A 31 -24.28 27.23 -3.22
N THR A 32 -23.02 27.43 -2.85
CA THR A 32 -22.60 28.40 -1.82
C THR A 32 -21.42 29.21 -2.32
N VAL A 33 -21.43 30.53 -2.01
CA VAL A 33 -20.34 31.45 -2.32
C VAL A 33 -20.09 32.32 -1.09
N ASN A 34 -18.87 32.39 -0.62
CA ASN A 34 -18.46 33.32 0.44
C ASN A 34 -17.17 34.07 0.02
N ALA A 35 -16.57 34.83 0.91
CA ALA A 35 -15.39 35.67 0.61
C ALA A 35 -14.14 34.84 0.23
N THR A 36 -14.06 33.59 0.61
CA THR A 36 -12.84 32.74 0.46
C THR A 36 -13.06 31.46 -0.34
N HIS A 37 -14.30 30.98 -0.42
CA HIS A 37 -14.63 29.72 -1.05
C HIS A 37 -15.95 29.79 -1.81
N TRP A 38 -16.06 28.97 -2.83
CA TRP A 38 -17.33 28.74 -3.52
C TRP A 38 -17.53 27.25 -3.79
N LYS A 39 -18.79 26.83 -3.77
CA LYS A 39 -19.26 25.52 -4.21
C LYS A 39 -20.38 25.76 -5.20
N TRP A 40 -20.25 25.27 -6.41
CA TRP A 40 -21.27 25.40 -7.44
C TRP A 40 -21.82 24.02 -7.79
N LEU A 41 -23.12 23.85 -7.56
CA LEU A 41 -23.84 22.65 -7.97
C LEU A 41 -24.70 23.04 -9.19
N PHE A 42 -24.59 22.31 -10.26
CA PHE A 42 -25.31 22.63 -11.49
C PHE A 42 -25.80 21.37 -12.21
N ARG A 43 -26.87 21.55 -13.01
CA ARG A 43 -27.33 20.58 -13.99
C ARG A 43 -26.82 21.02 -15.35
N CYS A 44 -26.24 20.11 -16.12
CA CYS A 44 -25.89 20.34 -17.49
C CYS A 44 -26.85 19.58 -18.42
N GLN A 45 -27.57 20.29 -19.26
CA GLN A 45 -28.45 19.73 -20.28
C GLN A 45 -27.74 19.80 -21.63
N GLY A 46 -27.71 18.70 -22.39
CA GLY A 46 -27.01 18.61 -23.66
C GLY A 46 -25.53 18.19 -23.55
N CYS A 47 -24.98 18.03 -22.33
CA CYS A 47 -23.56 17.73 -22.12
C CYS A 47 -23.15 16.26 -22.36
N THR A 48 -24.06 15.40 -22.75
CA THR A 48 -23.77 13.99 -23.01
C THR A 48 -23.20 13.75 -24.43
N SER A 49 -23.39 14.71 -25.34
CA SER A 49 -22.80 14.68 -26.69
C SER A 49 -22.60 16.09 -27.21
N TRP A 50 -21.58 16.30 -28.01
CA TRP A 50 -21.25 17.61 -28.59
C TRP A 50 -20.59 17.46 -29.98
N PRO A 51 -20.75 18.45 -30.89
CA PRO A 51 -20.04 18.47 -32.14
C PRO A 51 -18.54 18.70 -31.92
N THR A 52 -17.69 17.91 -32.56
CA THR A 52 -16.24 18.11 -32.56
C THR A 52 -15.82 19.03 -33.73
N ALA A 53 -14.61 19.57 -33.66
CA ALA A 53 -14.07 20.40 -34.73
C ALA A 53 -13.90 19.66 -36.08
N SER A 54 -13.84 18.33 -36.06
CA SER A 54 -13.80 17.48 -37.26
C SER A 54 -15.18 17.13 -37.82
N GLY A 55 -16.27 17.70 -37.28
CA GLY A 55 -17.64 17.42 -37.71
C GLY A 55 -18.21 16.10 -37.23
N THR A 56 -17.47 15.36 -36.39
CA THR A 56 -17.98 14.16 -35.69
C THR A 56 -18.67 14.52 -34.40
N THR A 57 -19.38 13.57 -33.79
CA THR A 57 -20.00 13.78 -32.47
C THR A 57 -19.12 13.20 -31.38
N GLY A 58 -18.61 14.05 -30.49
CA GLY A 58 -18.02 13.63 -29.23
C GLY A 58 -19.12 13.29 -28.22
N SER A 59 -18.92 12.30 -27.37
CA SER A 59 -19.87 11.94 -26.34
C SER A 59 -19.19 11.66 -25.00
N MET A 60 -19.89 11.91 -23.90
CA MET A 60 -19.44 11.43 -22.58
C MET A 60 -19.48 9.91 -22.54
N ILE A 61 -18.46 9.31 -21.95
CA ILE A 61 -18.44 7.88 -21.67
C ILE A 61 -19.50 7.59 -20.61
N THR A 62 -20.55 6.87 -20.97
CA THR A 62 -21.62 6.51 -20.05
C THR A 62 -21.32 5.29 -19.16
N ASN A 63 -20.29 4.51 -19.53
CA ASN A 63 -19.90 3.26 -18.88
C ASN A 63 -18.38 3.24 -18.60
N GLY A 64 -17.86 4.24 -17.89
CA GLY A 64 -16.43 4.29 -17.62
C GLY A 64 -15.97 5.54 -16.88
N VAL A 65 -14.68 5.81 -16.97
CA VAL A 65 -14.05 6.97 -16.35
C VAL A 65 -14.06 8.13 -17.36
N GLN A 66 -14.69 9.24 -16.97
CA GLN A 66 -14.61 10.50 -17.72
C GLN A 66 -13.61 11.42 -17.02
N VAL A 67 -12.61 11.89 -17.74
CA VAL A 67 -11.63 12.85 -17.23
C VAL A 67 -12.08 14.27 -17.53
N PHE A 68 -12.11 15.10 -16.50
CA PHE A 68 -12.35 16.54 -16.62
C PHE A 68 -11.08 17.27 -16.16
N GLY A 69 -10.58 18.16 -17.01
CA GLY A 69 -9.53 19.10 -16.64
C GLY A 69 -10.16 20.36 -16.04
N TRP A 70 -9.53 20.93 -15.03
CA TRP A 70 -9.81 22.28 -14.59
C TRP A 70 -8.51 23.06 -14.44
N ALA A 71 -8.58 24.34 -14.63
CA ALA A 71 -7.45 25.21 -14.51
C ALA A 71 -7.87 26.53 -13.84
N ARG A 72 -6.94 27.16 -13.16
CA ARG A 72 -7.13 28.49 -12.59
C ARG A 72 -6.06 29.44 -13.08
N SER A 73 -6.41 30.72 -13.19
CA SER A 73 -5.46 31.82 -13.37
C SER A 73 -5.59 32.78 -12.19
N THR A 74 -4.50 33.40 -11.80
CA THR A 74 -4.48 34.54 -10.88
C THR A 74 -4.81 35.86 -11.59
N ALA A 75 -4.73 35.88 -12.93
CA ALA A 75 -5.19 37.00 -13.72
C ALA A 75 -6.72 37.01 -13.81
N ALA A 76 -7.33 38.18 -13.68
CA ALA A 76 -8.77 38.34 -13.87
C ALA A 76 -9.15 38.13 -15.35
N VAL A 77 -10.38 37.66 -15.59
CA VAL A 77 -10.96 37.68 -16.92
C VAL A 77 -11.32 39.12 -17.30
N ASP A 78 -11.27 39.47 -18.57
CA ASP A 78 -11.46 40.86 -19.02
C ASP A 78 -12.83 41.41 -18.68
N THR A 79 -13.85 40.58 -18.83
CA THR A 79 -15.27 40.95 -18.47
C THR A 79 -15.92 39.81 -17.69
N PRO A 80 -15.79 39.74 -16.35
CA PRO A 80 -16.22 38.60 -15.53
C PRO A 80 -17.71 38.25 -15.62
N SER A 81 -18.57 39.19 -16.00
CA SER A 81 -19.99 38.96 -16.19
C SER A 81 -20.35 38.41 -17.56
N ASN A 82 -19.43 38.39 -18.51
CA ASN A 82 -19.67 37.92 -19.88
C ASN A 82 -19.09 36.48 -20.05
N PRO A 83 -19.93 35.47 -20.30
CA PRO A 83 -19.45 34.09 -20.51
C PRO A 83 -18.59 33.94 -21.78
N ALA A 84 -18.62 34.90 -22.72
CA ALA A 84 -17.80 34.91 -23.92
C ALA A 84 -16.47 35.70 -23.76
N SER A 85 -16.22 36.27 -22.57
CA SER A 85 -15.00 37.05 -22.32
C SER A 85 -13.71 36.27 -22.59
N THR A 86 -12.71 36.99 -23.07
CA THR A 86 -11.33 36.49 -23.13
C THR A 86 -10.76 36.30 -21.73
N PHE A 87 -9.77 35.43 -21.60
CA PHE A 87 -9.07 35.18 -20.33
C PHE A 87 -7.59 34.87 -20.63
N GLN A 88 -6.74 35.16 -19.66
CA GLN A 88 -5.32 34.87 -19.71
C GLN A 88 -5.05 33.35 -19.60
N GLU A 89 -3.93 32.92 -20.13
CA GLU A 89 -3.46 31.55 -19.98
C GLU A 89 -3.39 31.17 -18.49
N HIS A 90 -3.81 29.96 -18.16
CA HIS A 90 -3.82 29.50 -16.76
C HIS A 90 -2.39 29.22 -16.26
N THR A 91 -2.12 29.61 -15.04
CA THR A 91 -0.83 29.38 -14.37
C THR A 91 -0.72 27.98 -13.75
N THR A 92 -1.85 27.28 -13.60
CA THR A 92 -1.90 25.94 -13.01
C THR A 92 -3.06 25.14 -13.60
N SER A 93 -2.80 23.92 -14.06
CA SER A 93 -3.83 22.98 -14.53
C SER A 93 -3.87 21.75 -13.65
N PHE A 94 -5.07 21.20 -13.46
CA PHE A 94 -5.30 19.95 -12.74
C PHE A 94 -6.27 19.09 -13.54
N GLN A 95 -6.07 17.78 -13.51
CA GLN A 95 -7.05 16.84 -14.05
C GLN A 95 -7.94 16.33 -12.93
N LEU A 96 -9.24 16.45 -13.09
CA LEU A 96 -10.23 15.83 -12.23
C LEU A 96 -10.77 14.59 -12.93
N VAL A 97 -10.55 13.44 -12.35
CA VAL A 97 -11.15 12.18 -12.82
C VAL A 97 -12.45 11.97 -12.07
N LEU A 98 -13.57 12.09 -12.77
CA LEU A 98 -14.88 11.74 -12.24
C LEU A 98 -15.17 10.28 -12.59
N LEU A 99 -15.21 9.42 -11.57
CA LEU A 99 -15.79 8.09 -11.68
C LEU A 99 -17.32 8.22 -11.66
N GLN A 100 -17.95 8.20 -12.82
CA GLN A 100 -19.38 8.18 -12.90
C GLN A 100 -19.88 6.75 -13.15
N GLN A 101 -20.36 6.08 -12.12
CA GLN A 101 -21.35 5.03 -12.29
C GLN A 101 -22.74 5.72 -12.42
N LEU A 102 -23.14 6.07 -13.64
CA LEU A 102 -24.54 6.27 -13.93
C LEU A 102 -25.23 4.90 -14.04
N ARG A 103 -25.57 4.31 -12.90
CA ARG A 103 -26.71 3.40 -12.88
C ARG A 103 -27.95 4.31 -12.91
N PRO A 104 -28.94 4.06 -13.80
CA PRO A 104 -30.27 4.59 -13.57
C PRO A 104 -30.66 4.06 -12.19
N LEU A 105 -30.76 4.97 -11.22
CA LEU A 105 -31.40 4.65 -9.94
C LEU A 105 -32.84 4.26 -10.30
N PRO A 106 -33.30 3.04 -10.03
CA PRO A 106 -34.73 2.81 -9.96
C PRO A 106 -35.23 3.80 -8.93
N LEU A 107 -36.26 4.56 -9.27
CA LEU A 107 -36.98 5.41 -8.33
C LEU A 107 -37.17 4.60 -7.03
N PRO A 108 -36.65 5.06 -5.89
CA PRO A 108 -36.88 4.34 -4.67
C PRO A 108 -38.39 4.50 -4.40
N LEU A 109 -39.12 3.42 -4.54
CA LEU A 109 -40.33 3.25 -3.75
C LEU A 109 -39.89 3.50 -2.30
N LEU A 110 -40.31 4.61 -1.74
CA LEU A 110 -40.18 4.96 -0.33
C LEU A 110 -40.77 3.80 0.50
N ARG A 111 -39.95 2.81 0.81
CA ARG A 111 -40.12 2.01 1.99
C ARG A 111 -39.20 2.59 3.05
N PRO A 112 -39.71 2.95 4.22
CA PRO A 112 -38.86 3.17 5.37
C PRO A 112 -38.30 1.79 5.78
N THR A 113 -37.19 1.36 5.15
CA THR A 113 -36.42 0.25 5.67
C THR A 113 -35.43 0.85 6.64
N THR A 114 -35.76 0.88 7.90
CA THR A 114 -34.75 0.71 8.93
C THR A 114 -33.95 -0.52 8.51
N ALA A 115 -32.69 -0.33 8.07
CA ALA A 115 -31.80 -1.46 7.81
C ALA A 115 -31.85 -2.35 9.06
N PRO A 116 -32.03 -3.66 8.92
CA PRO A 116 -32.17 -4.54 10.08
C PRO A 116 -30.94 -4.33 10.96
N VAL A 117 -31.17 -4.00 12.23
CA VAL A 117 -30.10 -3.90 13.23
C VAL A 117 -29.45 -5.26 13.34
N VAL A 118 -28.20 -5.38 12.84
CA VAL A 118 -27.44 -6.60 12.98
C VAL A 118 -26.98 -6.69 14.43
N THR A 119 -27.71 -7.46 15.24
CA THR A 119 -27.26 -7.78 16.60
C THR A 119 -26.00 -8.64 16.50
N ALA A 120 -24.86 -8.07 16.85
CA ALA A 120 -23.62 -8.83 16.97
C ALA A 120 -23.56 -9.44 18.37
N THR A 121 -23.60 -10.77 18.44
CA THR A 121 -23.27 -11.49 19.67
C THR A 121 -21.85 -11.15 20.10
N PRO A 122 -21.53 -11.11 21.41
CA PRO A 122 -20.16 -10.91 21.87
C PRO A 122 -19.20 -11.95 21.29
N TYR A 123 -18.00 -11.52 20.92
CA TYR A 123 -16.96 -12.36 20.34
C TYR A 123 -15.85 -12.67 21.35
N ASP A 124 -15.24 -13.84 21.22
CA ASP A 124 -14.03 -14.17 21.97
C ASP A 124 -12.83 -13.37 21.49
N TYR A 125 -12.76 -13.15 20.18
CA TYR A 125 -11.71 -12.33 19.57
C TYR A 125 -12.30 -11.41 18.50
N ILE A 126 -11.92 -10.15 18.57
CA ILE A 126 -12.14 -9.18 17.51
C ILE A 126 -10.76 -8.86 16.90
N VAL A 127 -10.57 -9.20 15.65
CA VAL A 127 -9.36 -8.88 14.87
C VAL A 127 -9.67 -7.70 13.96
N VAL A 128 -8.89 -6.62 14.06
CA VAL A 128 -9.11 -5.38 13.33
C VAL A 128 -8.09 -5.24 12.19
N GLY A 129 -8.57 -5.31 10.95
CA GLY A 129 -7.78 -5.28 9.73
C GLY A 129 -7.61 -6.66 9.10
N ALA A 130 -8.19 -6.87 7.92
CA ALA A 130 -8.05 -8.09 7.12
C ALA A 130 -6.84 -8.00 6.17
N GLY A 131 -5.71 -7.50 6.66
CA GLY A 131 -4.42 -7.53 6.00
C GLY A 131 -3.69 -8.88 6.17
N ALA A 132 -2.42 -8.90 5.78
CA ALA A 132 -1.56 -10.08 5.83
C ALA A 132 -1.58 -10.79 7.20
N SER A 133 -1.36 -10.05 8.28
CA SER A 133 -1.30 -10.59 9.64
C SER A 133 -2.69 -10.91 10.19
N GLY A 134 -3.66 -10.00 10.02
CA GLY A 134 -4.98 -10.17 10.62
C GLY A 134 -5.73 -11.40 10.09
N ILE A 135 -5.56 -11.73 8.81
CA ILE A 135 -6.14 -12.96 8.24
C ILE A 135 -5.50 -14.21 8.86
N ILE A 136 -4.17 -14.25 9.04
CA ILE A 136 -3.48 -15.37 9.70
C ILE A 136 -3.97 -15.53 11.14
N VAL A 137 -4.02 -14.43 11.89
CA VAL A 137 -4.47 -14.40 13.28
C VAL A 137 -5.90 -14.93 13.40
N ALA A 138 -6.81 -14.43 12.57
CA ALA A 138 -8.22 -14.82 12.61
C ALA A 138 -8.43 -16.31 12.22
N ASP A 139 -7.68 -16.81 11.24
CA ASP A 139 -7.71 -18.24 10.88
C ASP A 139 -7.26 -19.12 12.02
N ARG A 140 -6.11 -18.82 12.65
CA ARG A 140 -5.56 -19.63 13.75
C ARG A 140 -6.42 -19.58 15.01
N LEU A 141 -7.01 -18.43 15.33
CA LEU A 141 -7.94 -18.31 16.45
C LEU A 141 -9.22 -19.12 16.21
N SER A 142 -9.80 -19.05 15.02
CA SER A 142 -11.00 -19.84 14.68
C SER A 142 -10.69 -21.34 14.57
N GLU A 143 -9.50 -21.72 14.11
CA GLU A 143 -9.01 -23.12 14.13
C GLU A 143 -8.89 -23.64 15.58
N ALA A 144 -8.51 -22.79 16.53
CA ALA A 144 -8.48 -23.10 17.96
C ALA A 144 -9.87 -23.08 18.64
N GLY A 145 -10.95 -23.06 17.89
CA GLY A 145 -12.34 -23.13 18.37
C GLY A 145 -12.89 -21.82 18.93
N LYS A 146 -12.19 -20.69 18.78
CA LYS A 146 -12.64 -19.37 19.30
C LYS A 146 -13.67 -18.75 18.38
N ASN A 147 -14.67 -18.03 18.94
CA ASN A 147 -15.60 -17.21 18.18
C ASN A 147 -14.93 -15.91 17.73
N VAL A 148 -14.65 -15.77 16.44
CA VAL A 148 -13.80 -14.73 15.88
C VAL A 148 -14.55 -13.83 14.92
N LEU A 149 -14.45 -12.51 15.14
CA LEU A 149 -14.83 -11.51 14.14
C LEU A 149 -13.57 -10.85 13.57
N LEU A 150 -13.45 -10.86 12.26
CA LEU A 150 -12.48 -10.10 11.49
C LEU A 150 -13.19 -8.88 10.86
N ILE A 151 -12.70 -7.67 11.14
CA ILE A 151 -13.28 -6.42 10.62
C ILE A 151 -12.28 -5.78 9.66
N GLU A 152 -12.75 -5.42 8.44
CA GLU A 152 -11.97 -4.72 7.43
C GLU A 152 -12.66 -3.41 7.02
N ARG A 153 -11.87 -2.32 6.96
CA ARG A 153 -12.41 -1.02 6.56
C ARG A 153 -12.72 -0.93 5.06
N GLY A 154 -11.94 -1.63 4.26
CA GLY A 154 -12.08 -1.64 2.80
C GLY A 154 -13.00 -2.72 2.28
N GLY A 155 -13.18 -2.69 0.97
CA GLY A 155 -14.03 -3.61 0.24
C GLY A 155 -13.29 -4.89 -0.23
N PRO A 156 -13.95 -5.66 -1.10
CA PRO A 156 -13.37 -6.82 -1.76
C PRO A 156 -12.14 -6.46 -2.61
N SER A 157 -11.27 -7.45 -2.85
CA SER A 157 -10.10 -7.33 -3.72
C SER A 157 -10.12 -8.36 -4.84
N THR A 158 -9.72 -9.61 -4.54
CA THR A 158 -9.69 -10.72 -5.49
C THR A 158 -11.09 -11.19 -5.89
N ALA A 159 -11.20 -11.93 -6.99
CA ALA A 159 -12.46 -12.56 -7.40
C ALA A 159 -13.05 -13.43 -6.29
N ALA A 160 -12.21 -14.15 -5.53
CA ALA A 160 -12.63 -14.98 -4.40
C ALA A 160 -13.25 -14.21 -3.24
N THR A 161 -13.01 -12.90 -3.15
CA THR A 161 -13.62 -12.02 -2.14
C THR A 161 -14.80 -11.21 -2.67
N GLY A 162 -15.16 -11.37 -3.94
CA GLY A 162 -16.20 -10.61 -4.61
C GLY A 162 -15.71 -9.33 -5.28
N GLY A 163 -14.40 -9.24 -5.56
CA GLY A 163 -13.80 -8.12 -6.29
C GLY A 163 -14.30 -8.02 -7.73
N THR A 164 -14.39 -6.79 -8.24
CA THR A 164 -14.96 -6.48 -9.57
C THR A 164 -14.00 -5.78 -10.52
N GLU A 165 -12.76 -5.50 -10.06
CA GLU A 165 -11.71 -4.85 -10.87
C GLU A 165 -11.11 -5.82 -11.90
N VAL A 166 -11.93 -6.25 -12.86
CA VAL A 166 -11.55 -7.15 -13.94
C VAL A 166 -10.92 -6.33 -15.07
N PRO A 167 -9.76 -6.74 -15.62
CA PRO A 167 -9.13 -5.98 -16.69
C PRO A 167 -10.02 -5.91 -17.95
N PRO A 168 -10.10 -4.76 -18.62
CA PRO A 168 -10.95 -4.56 -19.78
C PRO A 168 -10.36 -5.17 -21.07
N TRP A 169 -9.55 -6.21 -20.95
CA TRP A 169 -8.88 -6.86 -22.06
C TRP A 169 -9.88 -7.46 -23.07
N PRO A 170 -9.52 -7.54 -24.36
CA PRO A 170 -10.35 -8.24 -25.37
C PRO A 170 -10.63 -9.69 -24.97
N SER A 171 -9.61 -10.41 -24.49
CA SER A 171 -9.76 -11.75 -23.88
C SER A 171 -10.38 -11.65 -22.50
N LYS A 172 -11.52 -12.29 -22.32
CA LYS A 172 -12.27 -12.19 -21.06
C LYS A 172 -11.74 -13.14 -19.99
N THR A 173 -11.63 -12.61 -18.78
CA THR A 173 -11.30 -13.35 -17.55
C THR A 173 -12.26 -12.97 -16.44
N SER A 174 -12.42 -13.85 -15.45
CA SER A 174 -13.10 -13.53 -14.19
C SER A 174 -12.14 -13.09 -13.09
N LEU A 175 -10.83 -13.08 -13.37
CA LEU A 175 -9.80 -12.67 -12.41
C LEU A 175 -9.73 -11.15 -12.33
N THR A 176 -9.55 -10.65 -11.13
CA THR A 176 -9.35 -9.22 -10.89
C THR A 176 -7.88 -8.83 -11.04
N LYS A 177 -7.59 -7.53 -11.09
CA LYS A 177 -6.22 -7.03 -11.06
C LYS A 177 -5.43 -7.49 -9.81
N PHE A 178 -6.12 -7.83 -8.73
CA PHE A 178 -5.52 -8.32 -7.49
C PHE A 178 -5.20 -9.83 -7.54
N ASP A 179 -5.77 -10.57 -8.50
CA ASP A 179 -5.45 -11.97 -8.76
C ASP A 179 -4.27 -12.12 -9.72
N ILE A 180 -4.09 -11.16 -10.66
CA ILE A 180 -3.15 -11.22 -11.76
C ILE A 180 -1.80 -10.60 -11.37
N PRO A 181 -0.73 -11.39 -11.18
CA PRO A 181 0.55 -10.89 -10.70
C PRO A 181 1.14 -9.75 -11.55
N GLY A 182 1.09 -9.87 -12.86
CA GLY A 182 1.67 -8.91 -13.81
C GLY A 182 0.94 -7.57 -13.87
N LEU A 183 -0.22 -7.42 -13.21
CA LEU A 183 -0.92 -6.14 -13.10
C LEU A 183 -0.45 -5.27 -11.92
N PHE A 184 0.61 -5.69 -11.19
CA PHE A 184 1.13 -4.92 -10.05
C PHE A 184 1.40 -3.45 -10.41
N GLU A 185 2.09 -3.17 -11.51
CA GLU A 185 2.43 -1.79 -11.90
C GLU A 185 1.18 -0.92 -12.18
N SER A 186 0.04 -1.53 -12.51
CA SER A 186 -1.23 -0.81 -12.70
C SER A 186 -1.95 -0.43 -11.40
N MET A 187 -1.42 -0.81 -10.22
CA MET A 187 -1.99 -0.40 -8.93
C MET A 187 -1.79 1.09 -8.66
N PHE A 188 -0.74 1.68 -9.24
CA PHE A 188 -0.33 3.07 -9.03
C PHE A 188 -0.90 3.95 -10.16
N SER A 189 -2.16 4.33 -10.04
CA SER A 189 -2.79 5.27 -10.96
C SER A 189 -2.75 6.70 -10.40
N SER A 190 -2.88 7.71 -11.27
CA SER A 190 -2.91 9.13 -10.91
C SER A 190 -4.12 9.53 -10.06
N SER A 191 -5.22 8.77 -10.10
CA SER A 191 -6.38 8.92 -9.22
C SER A 191 -6.20 8.04 -7.99
N LEU A 192 -6.70 8.49 -6.83
CA LEU A 192 -6.71 7.69 -5.61
C LEU A 192 -7.86 6.66 -5.67
N PRO A 193 -7.62 5.45 -6.16
CA PRO A 193 -8.68 4.44 -6.25
C PRO A 193 -9.01 3.88 -4.86
N TYR A 194 -10.18 3.24 -4.74
CA TYR A 194 -10.76 2.79 -3.47
C TYR A 194 -9.88 1.83 -2.66
N TRP A 195 -8.91 1.17 -3.28
CA TRP A 195 -8.01 0.25 -2.59
C TRP A 195 -6.86 0.93 -1.83
N TRP A 196 -6.64 2.23 -2.04
CA TRP A 196 -5.73 3.02 -1.22
C TRP A 196 -6.48 3.71 -0.09
N CYS A 197 -5.87 3.78 1.09
CA CYS A 197 -6.45 4.50 2.22
C CYS A 197 -6.40 6.01 1.96
N ASP A 198 -7.54 6.66 2.04
CA ASP A 198 -7.71 8.11 1.82
C ASP A 198 -7.14 8.98 2.96
N ASP A 199 -7.07 8.40 4.16
CA ASP A 199 -6.61 9.07 5.38
C ASP A 199 -5.20 8.68 5.81
N VAL A 200 -4.40 8.11 4.89
CA VAL A 200 -2.98 7.80 5.04
C VAL A 200 -2.22 8.37 3.85
N GLN A 201 -1.14 9.12 4.09
CA GLN A 201 -0.37 9.72 3.00
C GLN A 201 0.44 8.70 2.19
N PRO A 202 1.21 7.77 2.82
CA PRO A 202 1.85 6.69 2.07
C PRO A 202 0.82 5.72 1.47
N PHE A 203 1.24 4.97 0.46
CA PHE A 203 0.40 3.92 -0.12
C PHE A 203 0.11 2.83 0.91
N ALA A 204 -1.11 2.81 1.41
CA ALA A 204 -1.60 1.80 2.35
C ALA A 204 -2.86 1.14 1.79
N GLY A 205 -2.88 -0.20 1.76
CA GLY A 205 -4.01 -0.95 1.20
C GLY A 205 -5.22 -0.97 2.11
N CYS A 206 -6.35 -0.44 1.63
CA CYS A 206 -7.65 -0.47 2.30
C CYS A 206 -8.63 -1.37 1.56
N LEU A 207 -8.40 -2.68 1.66
CA LEU A 207 -9.20 -3.73 1.03
C LEU A 207 -8.90 -5.07 1.72
N ILE A 208 -9.74 -6.07 1.50
CA ILE A 208 -9.47 -7.44 1.99
C ILE A 208 -8.13 -7.92 1.43
N GLY A 209 -7.21 -8.32 2.30
CA GLY A 209 -5.83 -8.68 1.98
C GLY A 209 -4.82 -7.57 2.29
N GLY A 210 -5.26 -6.32 2.45
CA GLY A 210 -4.39 -5.19 2.75
C GLY A 210 -3.23 -5.06 1.76
N GLY A 211 -2.04 -4.72 2.25
CA GLY A 211 -0.83 -4.61 1.43
C GLY A 211 -0.46 -5.87 0.65
N ALA A 212 -0.83 -7.08 1.14
CA ALA A 212 -0.54 -8.33 0.44
C ALA A 212 -1.37 -8.53 -0.84
N ALA A 213 -2.52 -7.84 -0.97
CA ALA A 213 -3.34 -7.90 -2.19
C ALA A 213 -2.81 -6.99 -3.31
N ILE A 214 -1.98 -5.99 -2.98
CA ILE A 214 -1.60 -4.91 -3.90
C ILE A 214 -0.09 -4.75 -4.12
N ASN A 215 0.76 -5.48 -3.39
CA ASN A 215 2.22 -5.39 -3.50
C ASN A 215 2.77 -6.16 -4.72
N GLY A 216 4.09 -6.00 -4.97
CA GLY A 216 4.82 -6.65 -6.07
C GLY A 216 5.12 -8.13 -5.86
N LEU A 217 4.49 -8.81 -4.91
CA LEU A 217 4.59 -10.25 -4.64
C LEU A 217 5.98 -10.77 -4.22
N LEU A 218 6.99 -9.93 -4.07
CA LEU A 218 8.30 -10.38 -3.61
C LEU A 218 8.20 -11.04 -2.24
N TYR A 219 8.75 -12.24 -2.13
CA TYR A 219 8.53 -13.12 -0.99
C TYR A 219 9.80 -13.88 -0.63
N TRP A 220 10.37 -13.49 0.49
CA TRP A 220 11.59 -14.07 1.03
C TRP A 220 11.26 -14.84 2.30
N TYR A 221 11.80 -16.06 2.42
CA TYR A 221 11.84 -16.71 3.71
C TYR A 221 12.82 -15.97 4.62
N PRO A 222 12.40 -15.65 5.87
CA PRO A 222 13.22 -14.86 6.78
C PRO A 222 14.57 -15.51 7.08
N THR A 223 15.56 -14.66 7.37
CA THR A 223 16.90 -15.05 7.80
C THR A 223 16.99 -15.05 9.32
N ASP A 224 18.00 -15.75 9.88
CA ASP A 224 18.27 -15.72 11.31
C ASP A 224 18.64 -14.30 11.80
N ALA A 225 19.36 -13.54 10.96
CA ALA A 225 19.76 -12.17 11.26
C ALA A 225 18.54 -11.22 11.45
N GLU A 226 17.43 -11.46 10.75
CA GLU A 226 16.22 -10.65 10.92
C GLU A 226 15.64 -10.75 12.33
N TRP A 227 15.70 -11.94 12.93
CA TRP A 227 15.14 -12.25 14.26
C TRP A 227 16.12 -12.06 15.40
N ALA A 228 17.34 -11.68 15.10
CA ALA A 228 18.40 -11.50 16.10
C ALA A 228 18.06 -10.34 17.08
N THR A 229 18.60 -10.45 18.29
CA THR A 229 18.52 -9.36 19.27
C THR A 229 19.23 -8.10 18.79
N SER A 230 20.28 -8.24 17.95
CA SER A 230 20.95 -7.11 17.28
C SER A 230 20.04 -6.35 16.33
N ASN A 231 18.97 -6.98 15.80
CA ASN A 231 17.91 -6.32 15.01
C ASN A 231 16.72 -5.87 15.89
N GLY A 232 16.87 -5.91 17.23
CA GLY A 232 15.93 -5.37 18.20
C GLY A 232 14.87 -6.35 18.71
N TRP A 233 14.83 -7.60 18.26
CA TRP A 233 13.86 -8.57 18.75
C TRP A 233 14.15 -9.00 20.19
N PRO A 234 13.14 -9.08 21.08
CA PRO A 234 13.32 -9.55 22.43
C PRO A 234 13.59 -11.06 22.46
N SER A 235 14.13 -11.54 23.59
CA SER A 235 14.30 -12.98 23.85
C SER A 235 12.98 -13.74 23.64
N GLY A 236 13.06 -14.94 23.07
CA GLY A 236 11.92 -15.80 22.74
C GLY A 236 11.24 -15.50 21.41
N TRP A 237 11.85 -14.60 20.58
CA TRP A 237 11.44 -14.36 19.20
C TRP A 237 12.47 -14.85 18.18
N GLN A 238 13.67 -15.22 18.62
CA GLN A 238 14.71 -15.79 17.78
C GLN A 238 14.27 -17.15 17.20
N THR A 239 14.70 -17.46 16.00
CA THR A 239 14.49 -18.76 15.33
C THR A 239 13.02 -19.26 15.36
N PRO A 240 12.06 -18.52 14.79
CA PRO A 240 10.63 -18.92 14.80
C PRO A 240 10.35 -20.08 13.83
N ASN A 241 11.12 -21.17 13.92
CA ASN A 241 11.13 -22.30 12.97
C ASN A 241 9.77 -22.98 12.82
N THR A 242 9.01 -23.13 13.92
CA THR A 242 7.66 -23.71 13.87
C THR A 242 6.72 -22.82 13.06
N ALA A 243 6.76 -21.50 13.27
CA ALA A 243 5.96 -20.55 12.52
C ALA A 243 6.38 -20.52 11.04
N LEU A 244 7.69 -20.52 10.77
CA LEU A 244 8.21 -20.58 9.40
C LEU A 244 7.76 -21.84 8.66
N SER A 245 7.81 -23.00 9.32
CA SER A 245 7.36 -24.29 8.74
C SER A 245 5.86 -24.24 8.39
N LYS A 246 5.01 -23.68 9.26
CA LYS A 246 3.58 -23.49 9.00
C LYS A 246 3.33 -22.57 7.80
N VAL A 247 4.09 -21.48 7.72
CA VAL A 247 3.99 -20.52 6.59
C VAL A 247 4.44 -21.19 5.29
N LYS A 248 5.58 -21.89 5.26
CA LYS A 248 6.06 -22.63 4.08
C LYS A 248 5.05 -23.65 3.56
N ALA A 249 4.41 -24.37 4.47
CA ALA A 249 3.39 -25.36 4.10
C ALA A 249 2.13 -24.75 3.46
N ARG A 250 1.72 -23.55 3.90
CA ARG A 250 0.52 -22.87 3.39
C ARG A 250 0.78 -21.92 2.23
N LEU A 251 1.96 -21.29 2.21
CA LEU A 251 2.38 -20.28 1.25
C LEU A 251 3.75 -20.62 0.72
N PRO A 252 3.89 -21.67 -0.12
CA PRO A 252 5.17 -21.96 -0.76
C PRO A 252 5.59 -20.84 -1.69
N ALA A 253 6.88 -20.55 -1.71
CA ALA A 253 7.48 -19.62 -2.66
C ALA A 253 7.78 -20.32 -3.99
N THR A 254 7.72 -19.55 -5.08
CA THR A 254 8.21 -19.98 -6.40
C THR A 254 9.05 -18.89 -7.03
N ASP A 255 10.10 -19.26 -7.76
CA ASP A 255 10.88 -18.37 -8.63
C ASP A 255 10.54 -18.58 -10.13
N THR A 256 9.55 -19.45 -10.39
CA THR A 256 9.05 -19.78 -11.73
C THR A 256 7.52 -19.73 -11.70
N PRO A 257 6.93 -18.52 -11.70
CA PRO A 257 5.50 -18.33 -11.43
C PRO A 257 4.58 -18.72 -12.59
N SER A 258 5.10 -18.79 -13.82
CA SER A 258 4.33 -19.16 -15.02
C SER A 258 4.02 -20.65 -15.04
N THR A 259 2.78 -21.01 -15.39
CA THR A 259 2.31 -22.40 -15.40
C THR A 259 3.00 -23.29 -16.45
N ASP A 260 3.60 -22.70 -17.47
CA ASP A 260 4.41 -23.41 -18.48
C ASP A 260 5.87 -23.64 -18.08
N GLY A 261 6.24 -23.25 -16.86
CA GLY A 261 7.59 -23.41 -16.33
C GLY A 261 8.65 -22.49 -16.92
N LYS A 262 8.26 -21.49 -17.73
CA LYS A 262 9.18 -20.55 -18.35
C LYS A 262 9.31 -19.24 -17.57
N ARG A 263 10.45 -18.59 -17.73
CA ARG A 263 10.70 -17.21 -17.28
C ARG A 263 10.60 -16.24 -18.45
N TYR A 264 9.91 -15.14 -18.27
CA TYR A 264 9.61 -14.17 -19.31
C TYR A 264 10.38 -12.87 -19.08
N LEU A 265 10.72 -12.14 -20.17
CA LEU A 265 11.56 -10.94 -20.15
C LEU A 265 12.90 -11.19 -19.44
N PRO A 266 13.69 -12.20 -19.84
CA PRO A 266 14.91 -12.60 -19.13
C PRO A 266 16.06 -11.61 -19.30
N GLN A 267 15.99 -10.70 -20.27
CA GLN A 267 17.10 -9.83 -20.65
C GLN A 267 17.61 -8.96 -19.52
N VAL A 268 16.72 -8.46 -18.65
CA VAL A 268 17.13 -7.70 -17.44
C VAL A 268 17.91 -8.57 -16.49
N TYR A 269 17.51 -9.85 -16.31
CA TYR A 269 18.27 -10.80 -15.52
C TYR A 269 19.67 -11.00 -16.08
N ASP A 270 19.79 -11.24 -17.39
CA ASP A 270 21.06 -11.54 -18.05
C ASP A 270 22.03 -10.35 -17.99
N VAL A 271 21.55 -9.13 -18.22
CA VAL A 271 22.37 -7.91 -18.15
C VAL A 271 22.83 -7.64 -16.73
N VAL A 272 21.92 -7.67 -15.76
CA VAL A 272 22.29 -7.41 -14.35
C VAL A 272 23.16 -8.52 -13.77
N LYS A 273 22.89 -9.79 -14.14
CA LYS A 273 23.78 -10.91 -13.81
C LYS A 273 25.20 -10.64 -14.28
N SER A 274 25.37 -10.22 -15.54
CA SER A 274 26.71 -9.93 -16.11
C SER A 274 27.44 -8.82 -15.32
N LEU A 275 26.71 -7.83 -14.82
CA LEU A 275 27.21 -6.77 -13.95
C LEU A 275 27.68 -7.34 -12.60
N LEU A 276 26.83 -8.18 -11.97
CA LEU A 276 27.09 -8.75 -10.66
C LEU A 276 28.22 -9.80 -10.67
N ASP A 277 28.32 -10.57 -11.74
CA ASP A 277 29.44 -11.52 -11.95
C ASP A 277 30.80 -10.81 -11.93
N LYS A 278 30.90 -9.57 -12.46
CA LYS A 278 32.12 -8.74 -12.39
C LYS A 278 32.47 -8.31 -10.96
N GLN A 279 31.53 -8.39 -10.04
CA GLN A 279 31.70 -8.06 -8.62
C GLN A 279 31.76 -9.31 -7.73
N ASN A 280 32.00 -10.48 -8.32
CA ASN A 280 32.10 -11.77 -7.62
C ASN A 280 30.86 -12.20 -6.87
N TYR A 281 29.66 -11.80 -7.35
CA TYR A 281 28.40 -12.34 -6.82
C TYR A 281 28.20 -13.76 -7.36
N SER A 282 27.51 -14.58 -6.56
CA SER A 282 27.17 -15.96 -6.90
C SER A 282 25.68 -16.15 -7.10
N ALA A 283 25.30 -16.92 -8.11
CA ALA A 283 23.90 -17.28 -8.35
C ALA A 283 23.38 -18.23 -7.28
N THR A 284 22.15 -18.01 -6.80
CA THR A 284 21.48 -18.89 -5.85
C THR A 284 19.96 -18.91 -6.03
N THR A 285 19.32 -20.00 -5.62
CA THR A 285 17.88 -20.00 -5.38
C THR A 285 17.62 -19.41 -4.01
N ILE A 286 17.20 -18.15 -3.98
CA ILE A 286 17.19 -17.30 -2.77
C ILE A 286 16.49 -17.95 -1.57
N ASN A 287 15.31 -18.55 -1.78
CA ASN A 287 14.53 -19.15 -0.71
C ASN A 287 15.00 -20.54 -0.26
N ASN A 288 15.91 -21.17 -1.02
CA ASN A 288 16.57 -22.41 -0.58
C ASN A 288 17.73 -22.10 0.38
N ASN A 289 18.31 -20.91 0.24
CA ASN A 289 19.43 -20.45 1.07
C ASN A 289 19.12 -19.09 1.70
N PRO A 290 18.09 -18.97 2.58
CA PRO A 290 17.63 -17.69 3.07
C PRO A 290 18.71 -16.88 3.80
N ASN A 291 19.67 -17.53 4.47
CA ASN A 291 20.75 -16.89 5.19
C ASN A 291 21.91 -16.39 4.29
N ALA A 292 21.99 -16.85 3.04
CA ALA A 292 22.99 -16.36 2.09
C ALA A 292 22.51 -14.99 1.52
N LYS A 293 22.96 -13.90 2.12
CA LYS A 293 22.58 -12.53 1.77
C LYS A 293 23.80 -11.61 1.60
N ASP A 294 24.92 -12.20 1.21
CA ASP A 294 26.13 -11.45 0.86
C ASP A 294 26.71 -11.97 -0.46
N HIS A 295 26.93 -11.04 -1.42
CA HIS A 295 27.42 -11.33 -2.77
C HIS A 295 26.63 -12.45 -3.47
N VAL A 296 25.29 -12.38 -3.39
CA VAL A 296 24.39 -13.35 -4.03
C VAL A 296 23.32 -12.67 -4.87
N TYR A 297 22.92 -13.33 -5.95
CA TYR A 297 21.77 -12.95 -6.77
C TYR A 297 20.95 -14.16 -7.16
N GLY A 298 19.71 -13.91 -7.55
CA GLY A 298 18.81 -14.95 -8.05
C GLY A 298 17.54 -14.41 -8.64
N HIS A 299 16.74 -15.31 -9.20
CA HIS A 299 15.39 -14.95 -9.63
C HIS A 299 14.52 -14.57 -8.43
N PRO A 300 13.57 -13.63 -8.59
CA PRO A 300 12.66 -13.25 -7.55
C PRO A 300 11.83 -14.43 -7.04
N GLY A 301 11.75 -14.58 -5.72
CA GLY A 301 10.77 -15.45 -5.09
C GLY A 301 9.43 -14.75 -4.98
N TYR A 302 8.35 -15.45 -5.36
CA TYR A 302 6.98 -14.93 -5.33
C TYR A 302 6.05 -15.85 -4.56
N TYR A 303 5.01 -15.29 -3.94
CA TYR A 303 3.86 -16.08 -3.48
C TYR A 303 2.81 -16.12 -4.60
N VAL A 304 3.09 -16.95 -5.58
CA VAL A 304 2.26 -17.23 -6.75
C VAL A 304 2.01 -18.73 -6.84
N GLN A 305 0.79 -19.13 -7.18
CA GLN A 305 0.45 -20.52 -7.43
C GLN A 305 -0.51 -20.61 -8.61
N GLY A 306 -0.19 -21.47 -9.56
CA GLY A 306 -0.97 -21.61 -10.81
C GLY A 306 -1.08 -20.28 -11.57
N GLY A 307 0.02 -19.50 -11.65
CA GLY A 307 0.07 -18.22 -12.34
C GLY A 307 -0.74 -17.10 -11.70
N LYS A 308 -1.30 -17.28 -10.51
CA LYS A 308 -2.13 -16.30 -9.79
C LYS A 308 -1.50 -15.90 -8.48
N ARG A 309 -1.76 -14.64 -8.03
CA ARG A 309 -1.41 -14.18 -6.68
C ARG A 309 -2.01 -15.15 -5.67
N THR A 310 -1.17 -15.77 -4.88
CA THR A 310 -1.56 -16.50 -3.70
C THR A 310 -1.47 -15.55 -2.49
N GLY A 311 -1.53 -16.00 -1.31
CA GLY A 311 -1.41 -15.17 -0.12
C GLY A 311 -2.43 -15.59 0.89
N THR A 312 -2.62 -14.76 1.89
CA THR A 312 -3.49 -15.10 3.01
C THR A 312 -4.97 -15.23 2.61
N ILE A 313 -5.39 -14.56 1.53
CA ILE A 313 -6.78 -14.65 1.04
C ILE A 313 -7.11 -16.06 0.54
N SER A 314 -6.27 -16.59 -0.37
CA SER A 314 -6.53 -17.89 -1.02
C SER A 314 -6.23 -19.09 -0.13
N THR A 315 -5.56 -18.86 1.00
CA THR A 315 -5.15 -19.93 1.93
C THR A 315 -5.83 -19.80 3.29
N TYR A 316 -5.39 -18.89 4.14
CA TYR A 316 -5.90 -18.73 5.51
C TYR A 316 -7.35 -18.21 5.54
N LEU A 317 -7.70 -17.20 4.77
CA LEU A 317 -9.08 -16.69 4.76
C LEU A 317 -10.05 -17.74 4.21
N LYS A 318 -9.61 -18.52 3.22
CA LYS A 318 -10.42 -19.63 2.67
C LYS A 318 -10.76 -20.65 3.75
N THR A 319 -9.80 -21.06 4.58
CA THR A 319 -10.02 -22.01 5.68
C THR A 319 -10.82 -21.39 6.83
N ALA A 320 -10.56 -20.13 7.18
CA ALA A 320 -11.33 -19.42 8.20
C ALA A 320 -12.83 -19.33 7.83
N LYS A 321 -13.12 -18.92 6.58
CA LYS A 321 -14.52 -18.80 6.08
C LYS A 321 -15.30 -20.10 6.04
N ALA A 322 -14.63 -21.24 6.06
CA ALA A 322 -15.28 -22.55 6.12
C ALA A 322 -15.74 -22.93 7.54
N ARG A 323 -15.37 -22.17 8.57
CA ARG A 323 -15.72 -22.46 9.97
C ARG A 323 -16.91 -21.61 10.41
N SER A 324 -17.85 -22.21 11.17
CA SER A 324 -19.03 -21.53 11.69
C SER A 324 -18.73 -20.49 12.78
N ASN A 325 -17.59 -20.62 13.47
CA ASN A 325 -17.12 -19.72 14.52
C ASN A 325 -16.27 -18.55 13.99
N PHE A 326 -16.25 -18.32 12.68
CA PHE A 326 -15.58 -17.20 12.04
C PHE A 326 -16.56 -16.31 11.28
N LYS A 327 -16.40 -14.99 11.40
CA LYS A 327 -17.13 -13.99 10.61
C LYS A 327 -16.20 -12.91 10.12
N LEU A 328 -16.38 -12.47 8.88
CA LEU A 328 -15.73 -11.30 8.28
C LEU A 328 -16.77 -10.22 7.99
N ILE A 329 -16.51 -8.99 8.42
CA ILE A 329 -17.26 -7.80 8.03
C ILE A 329 -16.30 -6.85 7.30
N SER A 330 -16.60 -6.53 6.06
CA SER A 330 -15.87 -5.54 5.25
C SER A 330 -16.63 -4.22 5.16
N ASN A 331 -16.01 -3.18 4.54
CA ASN A 331 -16.55 -1.83 4.45
C ASN A 331 -16.99 -1.27 5.82
N THR A 332 -16.21 -1.59 6.86
CA THR A 332 -16.50 -1.19 8.24
C THR A 332 -15.20 -0.77 8.91
N LYS A 333 -15.07 0.53 9.17
CA LYS A 333 -13.88 1.11 9.79
C LYS A 333 -14.01 1.10 11.31
N VAL A 334 -13.03 0.52 12.00
CA VAL A 334 -12.89 0.68 13.44
C VAL A 334 -12.29 2.05 13.73
N LEU A 335 -12.96 2.84 14.55
CA LEU A 335 -12.59 4.22 14.91
C LEU A 335 -11.77 4.26 16.20
N SER A 336 -12.18 3.46 17.19
CA SER A 336 -11.55 3.40 18.51
C SER A 336 -11.88 2.09 19.22
N LEU A 337 -11.19 1.85 20.33
CA LEU A 337 -11.51 0.80 21.30
C LEU A 337 -12.59 1.32 22.27
N VAL A 338 -13.50 0.44 22.68
CA VAL A 338 -14.39 0.69 23.81
C VAL A 338 -13.72 0.09 25.03
N ARG A 339 -13.37 0.93 26.02
CA ARG A 339 -12.62 0.50 27.20
C ARG A 339 -13.05 1.17 28.49
N ASN A 340 -12.82 0.49 29.59
CA ASN A 340 -12.92 1.03 30.96
C ASN A 340 -11.56 0.81 31.64
N GLY A 341 -10.82 1.89 31.79
CA GLY A 341 -9.43 1.81 32.24
C GLY A 341 -8.57 0.93 31.30
N ALA A 342 -7.95 -0.09 31.88
CA ALA A 342 -7.09 -1.06 31.16
C ALA A 342 -7.89 -2.16 30.42
N GLN A 343 -9.18 -2.34 30.74
CA GLN A 343 -10.00 -3.41 30.18
C GLN A 343 -10.69 -2.96 28.90
N ILE A 344 -10.43 -3.66 27.79
CA ILE A 344 -11.12 -3.47 26.52
C ILE A 344 -12.39 -4.33 26.54
N THR A 345 -13.53 -3.72 26.25
CA THR A 345 -14.85 -4.38 26.20
C THR A 345 -15.39 -4.55 24.79
N GLY A 346 -14.78 -3.90 23.80
CA GLY A 346 -15.19 -3.98 22.40
C GLY A 346 -14.48 -2.98 21.53
N VAL A 347 -15.04 -2.76 20.33
CA VAL A 347 -14.58 -1.76 19.38
C VAL A 347 -15.75 -0.89 18.89
N GLN A 348 -15.49 0.40 18.65
CA GLN A 348 -16.41 1.32 18.01
C GLN A 348 -16.12 1.35 16.51
N THR A 349 -17.15 1.15 15.72
CA THR A 349 -17.08 1.23 14.25
C THR A 349 -17.86 2.45 13.73
N ASP A 350 -17.63 2.81 12.48
CA ASP A 350 -18.44 3.79 11.73
C ASP A 350 -19.79 3.24 11.26
N ASN A 351 -19.96 1.92 11.24
CA ASN A 351 -21.15 1.22 10.77
C ASN A 351 -22.24 1.17 11.84
N LYS A 352 -23.16 2.14 11.82
CA LYS A 352 -24.25 2.26 12.80
C LYS A 352 -25.32 1.16 12.69
N SER A 353 -25.35 0.37 11.61
CA SER A 353 -26.26 -0.78 11.53
C SER A 353 -25.87 -1.91 12.49
N ILE A 354 -24.64 -1.91 12.98
CA ILE A 354 -24.20 -2.85 14.03
C ILE A 354 -24.74 -2.37 15.37
N ASN A 355 -25.59 -3.17 16.00
CA ASN A 355 -26.22 -2.90 17.29
C ASN A 355 -26.88 -1.50 17.45
N GLY A 356 -27.18 -0.81 16.34
CA GLY A 356 -27.75 0.54 16.31
C GLY A 356 -26.78 1.68 16.67
N ASN A 357 -25.60 1.37 17.23
CA ASN A 357 -24.60 2.33 17.69
C ASN A 357 -23.20 2.13 17.11
N GLY A 358 -23.00 1.03 16.38
CA GLY A 358 -21.70 0.67 15.78
C GLY A 358 -20.71 0.01 16.73
N ILE A 359 -21.14 -0.41 17.92
CA ILE A 359 -20.28 -1.08 18.90
C ILE A 359 -20.34 -2.59 18.72
N VAL A 360 -19.18 -3.23 18.62
CA VAL A 360 -19.02 -4.68 18.70
C VAL A 360 -18.40 -5.04 20.02
N SER A 361 -19.07 -5.91 20.78
CA SER A 361 -18.68 -6.28 22.15
C SER A 361 -17.84 -7.56 22.19
N LEU A 362 -16.98 -7.65 23.21
CA LEU A 362 -16.26 -8.87 23.58
C LEU A 362 -17.05 -9.67 24.61
N THR A 363 -16.81 -10.99 24.67
CA THR A 363 -17.12 -11.81 25.86
C THR A 363 -16.27 -11.35 27.05
N SER A 364 -16.61 -11.76 28.27
CA SER A 364 -15.91 -11.33 29.49
C SER A 364 -14.41 -11.65 29.52
N LYS A 365 -14.00 -12.72 28.80
CA LYS A 365 -12.59 -13.12 28.62
C LYS A 365 -12.06 -12.77 27.23
N GLY A 366 -12.81 -11.99 26.44
CA GLY A 366 -12.49 -11.68 25.06
C GLY A 366 -11.28 -10.77 24.93
N ARG A 367 -10.64 -10.81 23.75
CA ARG A 367 -9.43 -10.05 23.42
C ARG A 367 -9.61 -9.30 22.09
N VAL A 368 -9.03 -8.11 21.98
CA VAL A 368 -8.91 -7.39 20.71
C VAL A 368 -7.49 -7.52 20.19
N ILE A 369 -7.36 -7.78 18.88
CA ILE A 369 -6.08 -7.82 18.17
C ILE A 369 -6.12 -6.79 17.06
N LEU A 370 -5.29 -5.75 17.16
CA LEU A 370 -5.10 -4.76 16.11
C LEU A 370 -4.12 -5.29 15.07
N SER A 371 -4.55 -5.31 13.81
CA SER A 371 -3.78 -5.76 12.64
C SER A 371 -4.04 -4.83 11.44
N ALA A 372 -4.27 -3.53 11.73
CA ALA A 372 -4.65 -2.52 10.75
C ALA A 372 -3.43 -1.87 10.05
N GLY A 373 -2.26 -2.48 10.20
CA GLY A 373 -0.99 -1.98 9.68
C GLY A 373 -0.43 -0.80 10.49
N PRO A 374 0.83 -0.40 10.25
CA PRO A 374 1.53 0.57 11.10
C PRO A 374 0.80 1.89 11.30
N PHE A 375 0.17 2.40 10.25
CA PHE A 375 -0.58 3.67 10.30
C PHE A 375 -1.97 3.50 10.89
N GLY A 376 -2.72 2.47 10.44
CA GLY A 376 -4.09 2.25 10.89
C GLY A 376 -4.16 1.87 12.38
N THR A 377 -3.27 0.98 12.83
CA THR A 377 -3.17 0.58 14.24
C THR A 377 -2.80 1.75 15.12
N ALA A 378 -1.81 2.58 14.73
CA ALA A 378 -1.44 3.78 15.47
C ALA A 378 -2.63 4.75 15.58
N LYS A 379 -3.37 4.98 14.50
CA LYS A 379 -4.54 5.87 14.49
C LYS A 379 -5.65 5.39 15.43
N ILE A 380 -5.93 4.08 15.45
CA ILE A 380 -6.92 3.48 16.35
C ILE A 380 -6.48 3.64 17.80
N LEU A 381 -5.21 3.44 18.11
CA LEU A 381 -4.67 3.66 19.46
C LEU A 381 -4.81 5.12 19.89
N PHE A 382 -4.47 6.11 19.03
CA PHE A 382 -4.68 7.53 19.32
C PHE A 382 -6.15 7.85 19.58
N GLY A 383 -7.07 7.33 18.74
CA GLY A 383 -8.52 7.46 18.92
C GLY A 383 -9.08 6.80 20.17
N SER A 384 -8.26 6.00 20.85
CA SER A 384 -8.60 5.29 22.10
C SER A 384 -7.90 5.88 23.33
N GLY A 385 -7.24 7.02 23.20
CA GLY A 385 -6.47 7.66 24.27
C GLY A 385 -5.20 6.88 24.64
N ILE A 386 -4.57 6.19 23.69
CA ILE A 386 -3.32 5.43 23.86
C ILE A 386 -2.28 5.97 22.89
N GLY A 387 -1.22 6.57 23.41
CA GLY A 387 -0.15 7.14 22.59
C GLY A 387 0.41 8.44 23.14
N PRO A 388 1.22 9.17 22.36
CA PRO A 388 1.76 10.47 22.75
C PRO A 388 0.66 11.52 22.92
N SER A 389 0.83 12.42 23.87
CA SER A 389 -0.16 13.44 24.23
C SER A 389 -0.52 14.38 23.08
N ASP A 390 0.45 14.74 22.23
CA ASP A 390 0.22 15.57 21.06
C ASP A 390 -0.74 14.92 20.04
N GLN A 391 -0.66 13.61 19.85
CA GLN A 391 -1.53 12.88 18.95
C GLN A 391 -2.95 12.69 19.52
N ILE A 392 -3.05 12.42 20.82
CA ILE A 392 -4.36 12.33 21.50
C ILE A 392 -5.04 13.71 21.51
N ALA A 393 -4.30 14.80 21.68
CA ALA A 393 -4.83 16.16 21.64
C ALA A 393 -5.48 16.51 20.30
N LEU A 394 -4.93 16.05 19.16
CA LEU A 394 -5.54 16.24 17.83
C LEU A 394 -6.89 15.53 17.73
N ILE A 395 -7.00 14.31 18.26
CA ILE A 395 -8.28 13.59 18.32
C ILE A 395 -9.27 14.32 19.26
N ALA A 396 -8.82 14.79 20.41
CA ALA A 396 -9.65 15.51 21.38
C ALA A 396 -10.20 16.83 20.81
N ALA A 397 -9.44 17.49 19.95
CA ALA A 397 -9.88 18.70 19.26
C ALA A 397 -10.90 18.44 18.11
N ASN A 398 -11.05 17.21 17.67
CA ASN A 398 -11.99 16.87 16.59
C ASN A 398 -13.40 16.62 17.15
N SER A 399 -14.41 17.42 16.73
CA SER A 399 -15.79 17.38 17.23
C SER A 399 -16.52 16.04 17.02
N VAL A 400 -16.07 15.22 16.07
CA VAL A 400 -16.67 13.91 15.77
C VAL A 400 -16.00 12.79 16.53
N LEU A 401 -14.68 12.77 16.60
CA LEU A 401 -13.91 11.66 17.18
C LEU A 401 -13.70 11.80 18.68
N SER A 402 -13.69 13.02 19.23
CA SER A 402 -13.48 13.27 20.66
C SER A 402 -14.48 12.53 21.56
N LYS A 403 -15.70 12.31 21.10
CA LYS A 403 -16.75 11.58 21.82
C LYS A 403 -16.44 10.09 22.07
N TYR A 404 -15.47 9.53 21.35
CA TYR A 404 -15.05 8.14 21.52
C TYR A 404 -13.83 8.00 22.43
N LEU A 405 -13.19 9.11 22.79
CA LEU A 405 -12.11 9.09 23.78
C LEU A 405 -12.64 8.76 25.19
N PRO A 406 -11.91 7.97 25.96
CA PRO A 406 -12.22 7.82 27.38
C PRO A 406 -11.92 9.14 28.14
N PRO A 407 -12.33 9.28 29.39
CA PRO A 407 -11.89 10.38 30.26
C PRO A 407 -10.35 10.53 30.24
N SER A 408 -9.85 11.76 30.25
CA SER A 408 -8.41 12.04 30.12
C SER A 408 -7.57 11.40 31.23
N SER A 409 -8.12 11.16 32.41
CA SER A 409 -7.49 10.42 33.53
C SER A 409 -7.18 8.95 33.18
N GLN A 410 -7.78 8.42 32.12
CA GLN A 410 -7.55 7.06 31.62
C GLN A 410 -6.59 7.00 30.42
N TYR A 411 -6.02 8.12 29.97
CA TYR A 411 -5.07 8.10 28.86
C TYR A 411 -3.82 7.30 29.23
N ILE A 412 -3.30 6.54 28.25
CA ILE A 412 -2.12 5.69 28.40
C ILE A 412 -1.02 6.27 27.51
N ASN A 413 0.01 6.84 28.13
CA ASN A 413 1.15 7.37 27.39
C ASN A 413 2.10 6.24 27.00
N LEU A 414 2.22 5.99 25.67
CA LEU A 414 3.11 5.01 25.07
C LEU A 414 3.74 5.61 23.80
N PRO A 415 4.94 5.15 23.38
CA PRO A 415 5.65 5.70 22.22
C PRO A 415 5.08 5.22 20.86
N VAL A 416 3.76 5.25 20.69
CA VAL A 416 3.07 4.87 19.46
C VAL A 416 3.51 5.80 18.32
N GLY A 417 3.95 5.22 17.23
CA GLY A 417 4.41 5.96 16.04
C GLY A 417 5.84 6.51 16.13
N GLN A 418 6.59 6.30 17.22
CA GLN A 418 7.89 6.96 17.46
C GLN A 418 9.13 6.17 17.01
N ASN A 419 9.01 4.90 16.68
CA ASN A 419 10.15 4.04 16.33
C ASN A 419 10.05 3.51 14.89
N VAL A 420 9.54 4.33 14.01
CA VAL A 420 9.18 3.89 12.66
C VAL A 420 10.42 3.73 11.80
N LYS A 421 10.43 2.65 11.03
CA LYS A 421 11.42 2.36 9.99
C LYS A 421 10.70 2.09 8.67
N ASP A 422 11.40 2.38 7.59
CA ASP A 422 11.07 1.99 6.23
C ASP A 422 12.38 1.82 5.46
N ASN A 423 12.45 0.94 4.48
CA ASN A 423 13.65 0.83 3.66
C ASN A 423 13.82 2.12 2.84
N PRO A 424 14.92 2.87 3.02
CA PRO A 424 15.26 3.93 2.09
C PRO A 424 15.56 3.30 0.73
N SER A 425 14.82 3.69 -0.31
CA SER A 425 15.02 3.21 -1.68
C SER A 425 15.62 4.29 -2.56
N VAL A 426 16.57 3.88 -3.41
CA VAL A 426 17.18 4.74 -4.43
C VAL A 426 17.19 3.98 -5.75
N ASN A 427 16.72 4.61 -6.81
CA ASN A 427 16.64 4.03 -8.14
C ASN A 427 17.84 4.42 -9.00
N LEU A 428 18.38 3.43 -9.72
CA LEU A 428 19.33 3.62 -10.81
C LEU A 428 18.64 3.19 -12.10
N VAL A 429 18.70 4.01 -13.15
CA VAL A 429 18.10 3.67 -14.44
C VAL A 429 19.19 3.48 -15.48
N PHE A 430 19.11 2.37 -16.19
CA PHE A 430 20.02 1.99 -17.25
C PHE A 430 19.27 1.73 -18.54
N THR A 431 20.01 1.70 -19.64
CA THR A 431 19.54 1.18 -20.93
C THR A 431 20.51 0.18 -21.49
N HIS A 432 19.99 -0.88 -22.14
CA HIS A 432 20.76 -1.88 -22.86
C HIS A 432 19.94 -2.39 -24.04
N PRO A 433 20.53 -2.50 -25.27
CA PRO A 433 19.76 -2.78 -26.48
C PRO A 433 19.06 -4.14 -26.52
N SER A 434 19.47 -5.11 -25.68
CA SER A 434 18.76 -6.39 -25.56
C SER A 434 17.50 -6.32 -24.70
N VAL A 435 17.34 -5.28 -23.89
CA VAL A 435 16.24 -5.18 -22.94
C VAL A 435 14.97 -4.69 -23.64
N ASP A 436 13.87 -5.38 -23.42
CA ASP A 436 12.52 -4.90 -23.70
C ASP A 436 12.00 -4.21 -22.44
N SER A 437 11.79 -2.88 -22.50
CA SER A 437 11.24 -2.09 -21.39
C SER A 437 9.77 -2.43 -21.08
N TYR A 438 9.15 -3.27 -21.88
CA TYR A 438 7.76 -3.68 -21.79
C TYR A 438 6.79 -2.49 -21.75
N ASP A 439 6.99 -1.54 -22.68
CA ASP A 439 6.19 -0.32 -22.82
C ASP A 439 6.10 0.46 -21.50
N ASN A 440 7.13 0.35 -20.68
CA ASN A 440 7.20 0.88 -19.32
C ASN A 440 6.00 0.48 -18.43
N TRP A 441 5.37 -0.67 -18.70
CA TRP A 441 4.17 -1.19 -18.01
C TRP A 441 2.94 -0.28 -18.11
N ALA A 442 2.96 0.76 -18.93
CA ALA A 442 1.90 1.75 -19.01
C ALA A 442 0.57 1.17 -19.54
N PRO A 443 0.54 0.35 -20.62
CA PRO A 443 -0.72 -0.10 -21.23
C PRO A 443 -1.31 -1.37 -20.60
N ILE A 444 -0.65 -1.99 -19.61
CA ILE A 444 -0.99 -3.35 -19.12
C ILE A 444 -2.43 -3.50 -18.62
N TRP A 445 -3.03 -2.42 -18.14
CA TRP A 445 -4.41 -2.46 -17.66
C TRP A 445 -5.43 -2.41 -18.80
N SER A 446 -5.30 -1.43 -19.70
CA SER A 446 -6.33 -1.09 -20.68
C SER A 446 -6.09 -1.69 -22.08
N SER A 447 -4.82 -1.76 -22.50
CA SER A 447 -4.44 -2.18 -23.85
C SER A 447 -3.09 -2.93 -23.84
N PRO A 448 -2.99 -4.06 -23.15
CA PRO A 448 -1.76 -4.85 -23.08
C PRO A 448 -1.39 -5.42 -24.46
N ARG A 449 -0.17 -5.92 -24.58
CA ARG A 449 0.22 -6.74 -25.73
C ARG A 449 -0.73 -7.93 -25.85
N VAL A 450 -1.44 -8.03 -26.97
CA VAL A 450 -2.55 -8.98 -27.16
C VAL A 450 -2.12 -10.43 -26.98
N GLY A 451 -0.92 -10.80 -27.45
CA GLY A 451 -0.36 -12.14 -27.26
C GLY A 451 -0.18 -12.52 -25.80
N ASP A 452 0.35 -11.60 -24.98
CA ASP A 452 0.60 -11.82 -23.56
C ASP A 452 -0.70 -11.94 -22.75
N ALA A 453 -1.68 -11.06 -23.05
CA ALA A 453 -3.00 -11.11 -22.43
C ALA A 453 -3.72 -12.43 -22.76
N ASN A 454 -3.71 -12.84 -24.04
CA ASN A 454 -4.32 -14.10 -24.49
C ASN A 454 -3.66 -15.30 -23.82
N GLN A 455 -2.33 -15.36 -23.80
CA GLN A 455 -1.58 -16.44 -23.15
C GLN A 455 -1.95 -16.57 -21.68
N TYR A 456 -2.02 -15.43 -20.96
CA TYR A 456 -2.38 -15.45 -19.54
C TYR A 456 -3.83 -15.89 -19.33
N VAL A 457 -4.79 -15.37 -20.08
CA VAL A 457 -6.21 -15.74 -19.92
C VAL A 457 -6.44 -17.21 -20.22
N GLN A 458 -5.76 -17.78 -21.22
CA GLN A 458 -5.93 -19.16 -21.62
C GLN A 458 -5.29 -20.17 -20.65
N SER A 459 -4.13 -19.85 -20.11
CA SER A 459 -3.32 -20.84 -19.37
C SER A 459 -2.67 -20.34 -18.09
N GLN A 460 -2.90 -19.09 -17.68
CA GLN A 460 -2.21 -18.45 -16.55
C GLN A 460 -0.67 -18.55 -16.66
N SER A 461 -0.17 -18.53 -17.91
CA SER A 461 1.25 -18.49 -18.23
C SER A 461 1.65 -17.15 -18.86
N GLY A 462 2.94 -16.96 -19.14
CA GLY A 462 3.44 -15.75 -19.78
C GLY A 462 3.86 -14.65 -18.81
N VAL A 463 4.03 -13.45 -19.35
CA VAL A 463 4.52 -12.27 -18.62
C VAL A 463 3.64 -11.94 -17.42
N PHE A 464 2.33 -12.05 -17.55
CA PHE A 464 1.37 -11.71 -16.51
C PHE A 464 1.29 -12.70 -15.34
N ALA A 465 1.88 -13.90 -15.47
CA ALA A 465 1.96 -14.87 -14.38
C ALA A 465 2.97 -14.47 -13.28
N GLY A 466 3.88 -13.54 -13.55
CA GLY A 466 4.84 -12.97 -12.60
C GLY A 466 4.69 -11.47 -12.46
N SER A 467 5.21 -10.91 -11.38
CA SER A 467 5.32 -9.45 -11.21
C SER A 467 6.46 -8.87 -12.04
N SER A 468 6.68 -7.55 -11.98
CA SER A 468 7.67 -6.86 -12.80
C SER A 468 9.16 -7.18 -12.49
N PRO A 469 9.62 -7.46 -11.26
CA PRO A 469 11.02 -7.81 -10.98
C PRO A 469 11.49 -9.05 -11.74
N ARG A 470 12.79 -9.06 -12.12
CA ARG A 470 13.43 -10.18 -12.85
C ARG A 470 14.65 -10.76 -12.14
N ILE A 471 15.31 -9.93 -11.32
CA ILE A 471 16.48 -10.35 -10.53
C ILE A 471 16.48 -9.59 -9.20
N ASN A 472 16.91 -10.29 -8.16
CA ASN A 472 17.22 -9.69 -6.87
C ASN A 472 18.64 -10.10 -6.45
N PHE A 473 19.32 -9.22 -5.73
CA PHE A 473 20.67 -9.47 -5.22
C PHE A 473 20.85 -8.82 -3.86
N TRP A 474 21.83 -9.32 -3.09
CA TRP A 474 22.17 -8.81 -1.76
C TRP A 474 23.67 -8.70 -1.58
N ARG A 475 24.06 -7.67 -0.84
CA ARG A 475 25.40 -7.51 -0.33
C ARG A 475 25.38 -6.93 1.08
N ALA A 476 26.30 -7.41 1.93
CA ALA A 476 26.54 -6.91 3.27
C ALA A 476 27.61 -5.81 3.26
N TYR A 477 27.36 -4.71 3.99
CA TYR A 477 28.28 -3.59 4.12
C TYR A 477 28.52 -3.27 5.60
N GLY A 478 29.79 -3.13 6.00
CA GLY A 478 30.16 -2.64 7.31
C GLY A 478 29.97 -1.13 7.39
N GLY A 479 29.27 -0.68 8.41
CA GLY A 479 29.20 0.75 8.74
C GLY A 479 30.36 1.20 9.62
N SER A 480 30.64 2.52 9.64
CA SER A 480 31.67 3.11 10.53
C SER A 480 31.35 2.95 12.03
N ASP A 481 30.10 2.60 12.36
CA ASP A 481 29.64 2.27 13.70
C ASP A 481 29.84 0.79 14.09
N GLY A 482 30.51 0.02 13.25
CA GLY A 482 30.78 -1.42 13.44
C GLY A 482 29.59 -2.33 13.16
N LYS A 483 28.43 -1.80 12.72
CA LYS A 483 27.26 -2.62 12.39
C LYS A 483 27.22 -2.97 10.92
N THR A 484 26.76 -4.18 10.62
CA THR A 484 26.51 -4.61 9.24
C THR A 484 25.13 -4.18 8.79
N ARG A 485 25.06 -3.61 7.57
CA ARG A 485 23.82 -3.32 6.85
C ARG A 485 23.73 -4.16 5.60
N TYR A 486 22.57 -4.73 5.37
CA TYR A 486 22.32 -5.51 4.16
C TYR A 486 21.60 -4.64 3.14
N VAL A 487 22.16 -4.56 1.94
CA VAL A 487 21.55 -3.85 0.82
C VAL A 487 20.98 -4.88 -0.14
N GLN A 488 19.70 -4.75 -0.43
CA GLN A 488 19.01 -5.50 -1.49
C GLN A 488 18.96 -4.66 -2.74
N GLY A 489 19.26 -5.26 -3.90
CA GLY A 489 18.93 -4.74 -5.21
C GLY A 489 17.77 -5.52 -5.83
N THR A 490 16.87 -4.79 -6.49
CA THR A 490 15.75 -5.36 -7.26
C THR A 490 15.75 -4.74 -8.63
N SER A 491 15.74 -5.54 -9.70
CA SER A 491 15.69 -4.98 -11.05
C SER A 491 14.50 -5.44 -11.86
N ARG A 492 13.95 -4.52 -12.65
CA ARG A 492 12.79 -4.73 -13.51
C ARG A 492 12.90 -3.99 -14.84
N PRO A 493 12.26 -4.46 -15.93
CA PRO A 493 12.08 -3.71 -17.16
C PRO A 493 11.37 -2.38 -16.91
N GLY A 494 11.67 -1.38 -17.71
CA GLY A 494 11.09 -0.06 -17.63
C GLY A 494 11.78 0.86 -16.61
N ALA A 495 11.61 2.16 -16.80
CA ALA A 495 12.14 3.19 -15.92
C ALA A 495 11.16 3.54 -14.80
N CYS A 496 11.69 3.94 -13.66
CA CYS A 496 10.93 4.45 -12.52
C CYS A 496 11.58 5.70 -11.93
N CYS A 497 10.72 6.66 -11.63
CA CYS A 497 11.00 7.66 -10.59
C CYS A 497 12.22 8.54 -10.87
N PHE A 498 12.37 9.03 -12.13
CA PHE A 498 13.42 9.96 -12.51
C PHE A 498 12.90 10.98 -13.55
N THR A 499 13.57 12.13 -13.63
CA THR A 499 13.33 13.11 -14.69
C THR A 499 14.57 13.14 -15.57
N PRO A 500 14.48 12.70 -16.84
CA PRO A 500 15.63 12.70 -17.74
C PRO A 500 15.98 14.14 -18.15
N THR A 501 17.27 14.41 -18.22
CA THR A 501 17.80 15.71 -18.67
C THR A 501 18.38 15.66 -20.08
N TYR A 502 18.37 14.49 -20.70
CA TYR A 502 18.90 14.24 -22.05
C TYR A 502 18.12 13.14 -22.78
N PRO A 503 18.19 13.07 -24.12
CA PRO A 503 17.53 12.02 -24.89
C PRO A 503 18.12 10.63 -24.58
N TYR A 504 17.26 9.63 -24.44
CA TYR A 504 17.62 8.23 -24.21
C TYR A 504 16.64 7.29 -24.92
N ASN A 505 17.03 6.02 -25.05
CA ASN A 505 16.17 5.01 -25.65
C ASN A 505 15.14 4.50 -24.64
N GLU A 506 13.90 4.97 -24.77
CA GLU A 506 12.78 4.59 -23.88
C GLU A 506 12.33 3.13 -24.02
N THR A 507 12.69 2.45 -25.12
CA THR A 507 12.27 1.07 -25.37
C THR A 507 13.18 0.01 -24.76
N ALA A 508 14.40 0.41 -24.30
CA ALA A 508 15.45 -0.50 -23.87
C ALA A 508 15.89 -0.26 -22.40
N GLN A 509 15.07 0.43 -21.62
CA GLN A 509 15.41 0.84 -20.26
C GLN A 509 14.99 -0.19 -19.22
N PHE A 510 15.72 -0.19 -18.10
CA PHE A 510 15.39 -0.94 -16.90
C PHE A 510 15.85 -0.19 -15.64
N THR A 511 15.26 -0.52 -14.52
CA THR A 511 15.56 0.09 -13.21
C THR A 511 16.20 -0.93 -12.29
N ILE A 512 17.23 -0.50 -11.55
CA ILE A 512 17.74 -1.18 -10.35
C ILE A 512 17.33 -0.34 -9.15
N THR A 513 16.48 -0.86 -8.28
CA THR A 513 16.10 -0.22 -7.02
C THR A 513 16.96 -0.81 -5.90
N MET A 514 17.69 0.05 -5.18
CA MET A 514 18.56 -0.32 -4.06
C MET A 514 17.86 -0.01 -2.74
N TYR A 515 17.86 -0.95 -1.78
CA TYR A 515 17.27 -0.79 -0.44
C TYR A 515 18.28 -1.13 0.65
N ILE A 516 18.36 -0.33 1.71
CA ILE A 516 18.96 -0.80 2.97
C ILE A 516 17.88 -1.56 3.74
N SER A 517 18.22 -2.76 4.19
CA SER A 517 17.34 -3.70 4.89
C SER A 517 17.77 -3.93 6.34
N THR A 518 17.93 -5.19 6.77
CA THR A 518 18.42 -5.54 8.11
C THR A 518 19.71 -4.80 8.45
N GLY A 519 19.78 -4.30 9.68
CA GLY A 519 20.88 -3.46 10.16
C GLY A 519 20.64 -1.96 10.04
N LEU A 520 19.54 -1.51 9.35
CA LEU A 520 19.15 -0.10 9.27
C LEU A 520 18.96 0.48 10.68
N THR A 521 19.64 1.61 10.95
CA THR A 521 19.57 2.32 12.24
C THR A 521 18.72 3.59 12.19
N SER A 522 18.51 4.16 11.02
CA SER A 522 17.62 5.31 10.82
C SER A 522 16.20 5.02 11.31
N ILE A 523 15.62 5.97 12.02
CA ILE A 523 14.26 5.92 12.54
C ILE A 523 13.52 7.22 12.27
N GLY A 524 12.21 7.13 12.19
CA GLY A 524 11.33 8.28 12.05
C GLY A 524 10.13 8.21 12.99
N ARG A 525 9.16 9.09 12.72
CA ARG A 525 7.90 9.19 13.45
C ARG A 525 6.74 9.29 12.49
N ILE A 526 5.67 8.56 12.77
CA ILE A 526 4.38 8.75 12.08
C ILE A 526 3.33 9.28 13.04
N GLY A 527 2.37 9.98 12.50
CA GLY A 527 1.24 10.53 13.24
C GLY A 527 0.39 11.43 12.36
N MET A 528 -0.40 12.25 13.01
CA MET A 528 -1.17 13.34 12.42
C MET A 528 -0.49 14.65 12.81
N ASP A 529 -0.47 15.65 11.93
CA ASP A 529 0.14 16.96 12.20
C ASP A 529 -0.84 18.13 12.05
N ASP A 530 -2.07 17.83 11.63
CA ASP A 530 -3.11 18.84 11.43
C ASP A 530 -4.53 18.30 11.70
N ALA A 531 -5.51 19.20 11.61
CA ALA A 531 -6.92 18.91 11.82
C ALA A 531 -7.54 17.97 10.78
N SER A 532 -6.86 17.65 9.68
CA SER A 532 -7.34 16.65 8.71
C SER A 532 -7.28 15.24 9.27
N LEU A 533 -6.51 15.02 10.32
CA LEU A 533 -6.26 13.72 10.95
C LEU A 533 -5.75 12.67 9.96
N LYS A 534 -5.10 13.11 8.89
CA LYS A 534 -4.44 12.22 7.93
C LYS A 534 -3.12 11.73 8.51
N MET A 535 -2.95 10.41 8.54
CA MET A 535 -1.71 9.79 9.00
C MET A 535 -0.60 9.99 7.99
N ARG A 536 0.57 10.41 8.46
CA ARG A 536 1.75 10.66 7.62
C ARG A 536 3.05 10.48 8.39
N PRO A 537 4.20 10.37 7.71
CA PRO A 537 5.49 10.54 8.35
C PRO A 537 5.64 11.99 8.81
N ILE A 538 5.71 12.21 10.13
CA ILE A 538 6.06 13.50 10.74
C ILE A 538 7.58 13.70 10.62
N THR A 539 8.34 12.65 10.90
CA THR A 539 9.77 12.57 10.62
C THR A 539 10.00 11.39 9.68
N LYS A 540 10.51 11.67 8.48
CA LYS A 540 10.84 10.63 7.50
C LYS A 540 11.98 9.76 8.05
N PRO A 541 11.90 8.41 7.98
CA PRO A 541 12.90 7.52 8.58
C PRO A 541 14.12 7.27 7.68
N TRP A 542 14.25 7.98 6.57
CA TRP A 542 15.30 7.70 5.58
C TRP A 542 16.53 8.56 5.86
N PHE A 543 17.65 7.89 6.13
CA PHE A 543 18.96 8.51 6.36
C PHE A 543 18.98 9.53 7.51
N THR A 544 18.17 9.33 8.56
CA THR A 544 18.31 10.09 9.82
C THR A 544 19.59 9.73 10.56
N ASP A 545 20.16 8.57 10.26
CA ASP A 545 21.53 8.19 10.62
C ASP A 545 22.43 8.35 9.38
N PRO A 546 23.48 9.20 9.43
CA PRO A 546 24.38 9.42 8.31
C PRO A 546 25.18 8.18 7.90
N VAL A 547 25.37 7.18 8.80
CA VAL A 547 26.05 5.92 8.48
C VAL A 547 25.23 5.11 7.49
N ASP A 548 23.91 5.10 7.61
CA ASP A 548 23.03 4.43 6.65
C ASP A 548 23.15 5.07 5.26
N LYS A 549 23.20 6.42 5.21
CA LYS A 549 23.41 7.15 3.94
C LYS A 549 24.74 6.81 3.30
N ALA A 550 25.81 6.79 4.09
CA ALA A 550 27.15 6.46 3.60
C ALA A 550 27.22 5.04 3.03
N VAL A 551 26.56 4.08 3.68
CA VAL A 551 26.44 2.69 3.17
C VAL A 551 25.68 2.66 1.85
N MET A 552 24.58 3.40 1.69
CA MET A 552 23.86 3.46 0.41
C MET A 552 24.73 4.04 -0.70
N VAL A 553 25.46 5.12 -0.42
CA VAL A 553 26.39 5.73 -1.38
C VAL A 553 27.46 4.73 -1.81
N THR A 554 28.04 3.98 -0.85
CA THR A 554 29.03 2.93 -1.15
C THR A 554 28.43 1.85 -2.03
N ALA A 555 27.24 1.35 -1.69
CA ALA A 555 26.58 0.28 -2.44
C ALA A 555 26.27 0.70 -3.90
N ILE A 556 25.85 1.94 -4.11
CA ILE A 556 25.62 2.47 -5.45
C ILE A 556 26.93 2.65 -6.21
N ASN A 557 27.97 3.19 -5.56
CA ASN A 557 29.30 3.34 -6.18
C ASN A 557 29.86 1.99 -6.65
N ASP A 558 29.63 0.90 -5.90
CA ASP A 558 30.05 -0.43 -6.32
C ASP A 558 29.39 -0.86 -7.65
N ILE A 559 28.08 -0.63 -7.78
CA ILE A 559 27.36 -0.86 -9.05
C ILE A 559 27.94 0.01 -10.18
N LEU A 560 28.18 1.30 -9.90
CA LEU A 560 28.67 2.26 -10.88
C LEU A 560 30.17 2.06 -11.24
N ALA A 561 30.94 1.37 -10.42
CA ALA A 561 32.34 1.06 -10.73
C ALA A 561 32.48 0.04 -11.87
N THR A 562 31.49 -0.79 -12.10
CA THR A 562 31.60 -1.95 -13.02
C THR A 562 30.69 -1.85 -14.24
N TYR A 563 29.64 -1.04 -14.25
CA TYR A 563 28.66 -1.02 -15.37
C TYR A 563 29.31 -0.73 -16.73
N LYS A 564 30.34 0.10 -16.79
CA LYS A 564 31.08 0.42 -18.03
C LYS A 564 31.84 -0.79 -18.63
N GLN A 565 32.04 -1.84 -17.83
CA GLN A 565 32.65 -3.07 -18.30
C GLN A 565 31.66 -4.00 -19.02
N ILE A 566 30.37 -3.68 -18.97
CA ILE A 566 29.31 -4.44 -19.67
C ILE A 566 29.07 -3.76 -21.03
N PRO A 567 29.30 -4.49 -22.14
CA PRO A 567 29.10 -3.93 -23.48
C PRO A 567 27.69 -3.36 -23.66
N ASN A 568 27.60 -2.16 -24.23
CA ASN A 568 26.36 -1.45 -24.52
C ASN A 568 25.47 -1.10 -23.32
N LEU A 569 25.89 -1.31 -22.09
CA LEU A 569 25.19 -0.86 -20.91
C LEU A 569 25.49 0.62 -20.68
N ALA A 570 24.44 1.44 -20.69
CA ALA A 570 24.54 2.86 -20.43
C ALA A 570 23.69 3.28 -19.22
N LEU A 571 24.26 4.16 -18.40
CA LEU A 571 23.59 4.77 -17.23
C LEU A 571 22.77 5.95 -17.71
N ILE A 572 21.50 6.02 -17.27
CA ILE A 572 20.59 7.13 -17.53
C ILE A 572 20.43 8.00 -16.27
N SER A 573 20.24 7.34 -15.11
CA SER A 573 20.09 8.05 -13.83
C SER A 573 20.85 7.29 -12.73
N PRO A 574 21.73 7.99 -11.94
CA PRO A 574 22.10 9.40 -12.07
C PRO A 574 22.74 9.73 -13.43
N ASP A 575 22.65 11.00 -13.80
CA ASP A 575 23.41 11.48 -14.96
C ASP A 575 24.92 11.54 -14.66
N ASN A 576 25.74 11.86 -15.68
CA ASN A 576 27.19 11.85 -15.55
C ASN A 576 27.78 13.06 -14.80
N VAL A 577 26.95 14.02 -14.39
CA VAL A 577 27.36 15.23 -13.65
C VAL A 577 26.89 15.23 -12.20
N THR A 578 25.91 14.39 -11.86
CA THR A 578 25.37 14.27 -10.50
C THR A 578 26.22 13.29 -9.68
N SER A 579 26.78 13.72 -8.56
CA SER A 579 27.49 12.81 -7.66
C SER A 579 26.53 11.78 -7.05
N THR A 580 27.05 10.59 -6.71
CA THR A 580 26.26 9.54 -6.05
C THR A 580 25.60 10.05 -4.77
N GLU A 581 26.32 10.84 -3.98
CA GLU A 581 25.78 11.42 -2.74
C GLU A 581 24.63 12.38 -3.00
N ALA A 582 24.74 13.23 -4.01
CA ALA A 582 23.66 14.14 -4.42
C ALA A 582 22.45 13.34 -4.90
N HIS A 583 22.66 12.33 -5.74
CA HIS A 583 21.61 11.43 -6.22
C HIS A 583 20.88 10.72 -5.07
N VAL A 584 21.61 10.11 -4.13
CA VAL A 584 21.04 9.47 -2.94
C VAL A 584 20.20 10.45 -2.12
N THR A 585 20.68 11.69 -1.94
CA THR A 585 19.96 12.72 -1.17
C THR A 585 18.66 13.16 -1.85
N GLN A 586 18.69 13.31 -3.18
CA GLN A 586 17.56 13.83 -3.95
C GLN A 586 16.51 12.77 -4.26
N MET A 587 16.95 11.52 -4.47
CA MET A 587 16.11 10.44 -5.01
C MET A 587 15.64 9.42 -3.97
N VAL A 588 16.07 9.57 -2.70
CA VAL A 588 15.59 8.65 -1.66
C VAL A 588 14.08 8.77 -1.46
N ASP A 589 13.40 7.63 -1.49
CA ASP A 589 11.95 7.57 -1.29
C ASP A 589 11.57 6.32 -0.47
N SER A 590 10.29 6.26 -0.12
CA SER A 590 9.65 5.15 0.58
C SER A 590 9.62 3.88 -0.26
N SER A 591 9.97 2.76 0.34
CA SER A 591 9.64 1.43 -0.20
C SER A 591 8.24 0.95 0.20
N ASN A 592 7.52 1.70 1.04
CA ASN A 592 6.26 1.31 1.68
C ASN A 592 6.36 0.01 2.50
N HIS A 593 7.50 -0.19 3.16
CA HIS A 593 7.82 -1.33 4.03
C HIS A 593 7.79 -0.94 5.51
N TRP A 594 6.84 -0.13 5.91
CA TRP A 594 6.74 0.50 7.23
C TRP A 594 6.67 -0.51 8.37
N THR A 595 7.52 -0.31 9.41
CA THR A 595 7.59 -1.13 10.62
C THR A 595 7.74 -0.24 11.87
N GLY A 596 7.66 -0.80 13.06
CA GLY A 596 8.11 -0.19 14.32
C GLY A 596 7.16 0.80 14.97
N SER A 597 6.00 1.13 14.38
CA SER A 597 5.05 2.11 14.96
C SER A 597 4.45 1.71 16.30
N THR A 598 4.40 0.41 16.57
CA THR A 598 3.95 -0.21 17.82
C THR A 598 4.99 -1.19 18.35
N LYS A 599 6.27 -0.81 18.23
CA LYS A 599 7.44 -1.65 18.49
C LYS A 599 7.29 -2.54 19.72
N ILE A 600 7.68 -3.82 19.55
CA ILE A 600 7.79 -4.81 20.61
C ILE A 600 9.00 -4.53 21.51
N GLY A 601 8.90 -4.84 22.82
CA GLY A 601 10.04 -4.71 23.72
C GLY A 601 9.73 -5.16 25.15
N THR A 602 10.65 -4.89 26.05
CA THR A 602 10.60 -5.31 27.45
C THR A 602 10.24 -4.18 28.42
N SER A 603 10.04 -2.95 27.91
CA SER A 603 9.70 -1.78 28.75
C SER A 603 8.71 -0.88 28.03
N SER A 604 7.69 -0.41 28.75
CA SER A 604 6.69 0.54 28.27
C SER A 604 7.25 1.93 27.93
N SER A 605 8.42 2.29 28.43
CA SER A 605 9.08 3.54 28.10
C SER A 605 9.70 3.56 26.71
N SER A 606 9.99 2.39 26.11
CA SER A 606 10.67 2.25 24.83
C SER A 606 9.93 1.38 23.81
N SER A 607 8.79 0.79 24.21
CA SER A 607 7.97 -0.06 23.33
C SER A 607 6.48 0.14 23.60
N VAL A 608 5.66 -0.23 22.65
CA VAL A 608 4.21 -0.14 22.76
C VAL A 608 3.60 -1.46 23.22
N VAL A 609 4.18 -2.57 22.80
CA VAL A 609 3.74 -3.91 23.21
C VAL A 609 4.84 -4.66 23.92
N ASP A 610 4.43 -5.56 24.81
CA ASP A 610 5.32 -6.50 25.51
C ASP A 610 5.77 -7.66 24.59
N THR A 611 6.54 -8.59 25.13
CA THR A 611 7.08 -9.74 24.40
C THR A 611 6.02 -10.75 23.93
N ASN A 612 4.78 -10.61 24.38
CA ASN A 612 3.61 -11.37 23.96
C ASN A 612 2.69 -10.57 23.03
N THR A 613 3.17 -9.43 22.52
CA THR A 613 2.43 -8.47 21.68
C THR A 613 1.24 -7.77 22.37
N LYS A 614 1.13 -7.88 23.70
CA LYS A 614 0.10 -7.18 24.46
C LYS A 614 0.49 -5.71 24.66
N VAL A 615 -0.44 -4.79 24.40
CA VAL A 615 -0.24 -3.36 24.62
C VAL A 615 -0.04 -3.10 26.10
N TRP A 616 1.05 -2.41 26.44
CA TRP A 616 1.37 -2.06 27.83
C TRP A 616 0.22 -1.33 28.53
N ASN A 617 0.05 -1.61 29.80
CA ASN A 617 -1.00 -1.03 30.64
C ASN A 617 -2.43 -1.36 30.17
N THR A 618 -2.61 -2.42 29.39
CA THR A 618 -3.92 -2.99 29.05
C THR A 618 -4.01 -4.46 29.47
N ASN A 619 -5.25 -4.96 29.63
CA ASN A 619 -5.46 -6.33 30.08
C ASN A 619 -5.54 -7.33 28.91
N ASN A 620 -6.21 -6.92 27.81
CA ASN A 620 -6.65 -7.82 26.74
C ASN A 620 -6.58 -7.19 25.34
N LEU A 621 -5.66 -6.24 25.14
CA LEU A 621 -5.37 -5.62 23.85
C LEU A 621 -4.02 -6.09 23.31
N PHE A 622 -3.99 -6.52 22.04
CA PHE A 622 -2.80 -7.01 21.37
C PHE A 622 -2.61 -6.31 20.02
N VAL A 623 -1.38 -6.27 19.52
CA VAL A 623 -1.07 -5.83 18.16
C VAL A 623 -0.34 -6.94 17.43
N VAL A 624 -0.80 -7.26 16.22
CA VAL A 624 -0.14 -8.23 15.33
C VAL A 624 -0.18 -7.66 13.91
N ASP A 625 0.74 -6.77 13.60
CA ASP A 625 1.07 -6.29 12.26
C ASP A 625 2.54 -5.84 12.21
N SER A 626 3.01 -5.37 11.05
CA SER A 626 4.40 -4.94 10.91
C SER A 626 4.80 -3.80 11.86
N GLY A 627 3.85 -3.12 12.48
CA GLY A 627 4.12 -2.11 13.50
C GLY A 627 4.88 -2.64 14.72
N ILE A 628 4.74 -3.92 15.08
CA ILE A 628 5.50 -4.49 16.22
C ILE A 628 6.95 -4.80 15.89
N MET A 629 7.33 -4.90 14.61
CA MET A 629 8.67 -5.30 14.19
C MET A 629 9.70 -4.23 14.59
N PRO A 630 10.71 -4.57 15.40
CA PRO A 630 11.65 -3.59 15.93
C PRO A 630 12.74 -3.17 14.94
N GLY A 631 13.01 -4.01 13.94
CA GLY A 631 14.01 -3.82 12.90
C GLY A 631 13.45 -4.15 11.52
N MET A 632 14.19 -3.74 10.50
CA MET A 632 13.84 -4.08 9.11
C MET A 632 14.17 -5.54 8.81
N PRO A 633 13.31 -6.24 8.05
CA PRO A 633 13.63 -7.55 7.49
C PRO A 633 14.72 -7.47 6.42
N MET A 634 15.15 -8.63 5.92
CA MET A 634 16.19 -8.77 4.91
C MET A 634 15.69 -8.48 3.49
N GLY A 635 15.02 -7.33 3.31
CA GLY A 635 14.38 -6.89 2.06
C GLY A 635 12.88 -6.69 2.20
N ASN A 636 12.11 -7.08 1.17
CA ASN A 636 10.66 -6.93 1.18
C ASN A 636 10.03 -7.72 2.35
N PRO A 637 9.18 -7.10 3.19
CA PRO A 637 8.88 -7.62 4.53
C PRO A 637 7.84 -8.74 4.57
N GLN A 638 7.23 -9.10 3.43
CA GLN A 638 6.03 -9.93 3.42
C GLN A 638 6.22 -11.31 4.09
N GLY A 639 7.35 -11.98 3.85
CA GLY A 639 7.66 -13.27 4.47
C GLY A 639 7.84 -13.17 5.98
N ALA A 640 8.57 -12.17 6.43
CA ALA A 640 8.75 -11.91 7.86
C ALA A 640 7.42 -11.58 8.56
N ILE A 641 6.53 -10.83 7.91
CA ILE A 641 5.20 -10.50 8.44
C ILE A 641 4.34 -11.76 8.63
N PHE A 642 4.37 -12.69 7.68
CA PHE A 642 3.61 -13.94 7.81
C PHE A 642 4.13 -14.80 8.97
N VAL A 643 5.45 -14.94 9.08
CA VAL A 643 6.08 -15.72 10.16
C VAL A 643 5.86 -15.05 11.52
N MET A 644 5.97 -13.74 11.60
CA MET A 644 5.68 -12.95 12.79
C MET A 644 4.23 -13.17 13.26
N ALA A 645 3.26 -13.14 12.35
CA ALA A 645 1.85 -13.32 12.68
C ALA A 645 1.53 -14.73 13.20
N GLU A 646 2.11 -15.79 12.59
CA GLU A 646 2.00 -17.18 13.08
C GLU A 646 2.61 -17.35 14.47
N ASN A 647 3.77 -16.74 14.72
CA ASN A 647 4.43 -16.80 16.02
C ASN A 647 3.65 -16.01 17.09
N ALA A 648 3.17 -14.81 16.75
CA ALA A 648 2.39 -13.96 17.64
C ALA A 648 1.09 -14.62 18.08
N VAL A 649 0.29 -15.18 17.15
CA VAL A 649 -0.97 -15.82 17.50
C VAL A 649 -0.77 -17.07 18.36
N ALA A 650 0.30 -17.83 18.12
CA ALA A 650 0.65 -18.96 18.98
C ALA A 650 0.95 -18.53 20.42
N LYS A 651 1.71 -17.42 20.61
CA LYS A 651 1.95 -16.82 21.93
C LYS A 651 0.66 -16.34 22.58
N ILE A 652 -0.22 -15.65 21.84
CA ILE A 652 -1.51 -15.14 22.35
C ILE A 652 -2.41 -16.30 22.82
N LEU A 653 -2.47 -17.39 22.08
CA LEU A 653 -3.25 -18.59 22.45
C LEU A 653 -2.70 -19.30 23.68
N ALA A 654 -1.39 -19.25 23.92
CA ALA A 654 -0.75 -19.84 25.09
C ALA A 654 -0.95 -19.01 26.39
N LEU A 655 -1.39 -17.76 26.29
CA LEU A 655 -1.63 -16.93 27.46
C LEU A 655 -2.89 -17.36 28.23
N SER A 656 -2.77 -17.57 29.53
CA SER A 656 -3.89 -17.81 30.44
C SER A 656 -4.89 -16.64 30.46
N GLY A 657 -6.11 -16.91 30.94
CA GLY A 657 -7.13 -15.87 31.14
C GLY A 657 -7.83 -15.37 29.87
N GLY A 658 -7.57 -15.96 28.70
CA GLY A 658 -8.33 -15.74 27.46
C GLY A 658 -9.57 -16.63 27.37
N ALA A 659 -10.46 -16.31 26.42
CA ALA A 659 -11.65 -17.10 26.08
C ALA A 659 -11.26 -18.46 25.48
#